data_b6bfb95f5affd6db6671e2d33ab73ad2
#
_entry.id   b6bfb95f5affd6db6671e2d33ab73ad2
#
_cell.length_a   1.000
_cell.length_b   1.000
_cell.length_c   1.000
_cell.angle_alpha   90.00
_cell.angle_beta   90.00
_cell.angle_gamma   90.00
#
_symmetry.space_group_name_H-M   'P 1'
#
loop_
_entity.id
_entity.type
_entity.pdbx_description
1 polymer ?
#
loop_
_entity_poly.entity_id
_entity_poly.type
_entity_poly.pdbx_seq_one_letter_code
_entity_poly.pdbx_strand_id
1 'polypeptide(L)'
;MARNSRDREIYPITIRELQVDDIEDITPGMRRITLTGEQLRAHSAFGVDAPPLVSDGFDDDIRIIFPDPATGERPHPITREDATVLWQEEVKDLFRTYTVRSFDASQGRLVVDFARHGQGLAEDWSVRARPGDPLYIAGPKSCAALPTHTPWLLMVGDETALPAIARCIESLPAGYRAVAIIEVATRAHVQRLEFEAQVDIHWQVRDEGGDFVAKATELYGEHPEWAAEPAAMPYVWAAGEAGRLKAIRRWVRALGIPRENVEITGYWRAMAPAQSEAGATATQGDSEGAETGAVTSHRNAVIELHELTEMGSAILVRQAVGLGIFGLIDEGADRVDQLAAATGLQQELALRIARYLEAVGLVTLSADAALDSSAEDVADQRAVRIGLTALGSELANPDSPVRDWITGPAAAKTAALGQLGQALQNPADTGEHRWDYIVQTQPQLAVEEHEQAASSAQWSAPAAAEILSSKLLARQDAGSLRCAVGGPAAAVYADEILRKIPQANAVVLGSFSEAEDDARISVGATTAAMTEPGASAEEVMLRDIAPRRRDRARYSALHAPTVGRSGEDVRRADWAGTVATLCEQVDAVVLVDPWRRWPAIELQQLVAAVLRSGAQLFLVTPVLQESGAEDHDYEEDLSRLVLYGSQLPTARVIAKHLAAVGAVARSQQAVGWSAQLFEVGRGGR
;
A
#
# COMPACT_ATOMS: atom_id res chain seq x y z
N MET A 1 -4.47 -7.44 2.07
CA MET A 1 -5.45 -6.42 2.56
C MET A 1 -6.75 -6.59 1.81
N ALA A 2 -7.90 -6.63 2.50
CA ALA A 2 -9.20 -6.59 1.83
C ALA A 2 -9.30 -5.29 1.02
N ARG A 3 -9.84 -5.38 -0.20
CA ARG A 3 -10.03 -4.23 -1.08
C ARG A 3 -10.95 -3.21 -0.42
N ASN A 4 -10.53 -1.95 -0.36
CA ASN A 4 -11.43 -0.83 -0.13
C ASN A 4 -12.48 -0.82 -1.25
N SER A 5 -13.73 -0.63 -0.87
CA SER A 5 -14.87 -0.72 -1.80
C SER A 5 -15.10 0.54 -2.64
N ARG A 6 -14.32 1.61 -2.45
CA ARG A 6 -14.38 2.84 -3.24
C ARG A 6 -13.68 2.66 -4.59
N ASP A 7 -14.34 3.02 -5.67
CA ASP A 7 -13.70 3.09 -6.98
C ASP A 7 -12.61 4.17 -6.96
N ARG A 8 -11.42 3.84 -7.47
CA ARG A 8 -10.25 4.70 -7.42
C ARG A 8 -9.63 4.88 -8.81
N GLU A 9 -9.37 6.12 -9.18
CA GLU A 9 -8.57 6.45 -10.35
C GLU A 9 -7.15 6.80 -9.93
N ILE A 10 -6.15 6.28 -10.69
CA ILE A 10 -4.73 6.47 -10.40
C ILE A 10 -4.13 7.42 -11.42
N TYR A 11 -3.34 8.36 -10.95
CA TYR A 11 -2.66 9.35 -11.77
C TYR A 11 -1.14 9.26 -11.59
N PRO A 12 -0.34 9.63 -12.61
CA PRO A 12 1.10 9.76 -12.45
C PRO A 12 1.40 10.85 -11.43
N ILE A 13 2.38 10.60 -10.56
CA ILE A 13 2.85 11.64 -9.64
C ILE A 13 3.57 12.71 -10.47
N THR A 14 3.03 13.91 -10.48
CA THR A 14 3.58 15.05 -11.22
C THR A 14 4.03 16.12 -10.24
N ILE A 15 5.25 16.62 -10.41
CA ILE A 15 5.78 17.77 -9.67
C ILE A 15 5.30 19.06 -10.36
N ARG A 16 4.74 19.96 -9.56
CA ARG A 16 4.20 21.25 -10.06
C ARG A 16 4.71 22.39 -9.23
N GLU A 17 5.16 23.45 -9.88
CA GLU A 17 5.47 24.71 -9.21
C GLU A 17 4.22 25.60 -9.22
N LEU A 18 3.80 25.99 -8.03
CA LEU A 18 2.66 26.86 -7.78
C LEU A 18 3.11 28.07 -6.95
N GLN A 19 2.21 29.02 -6.78
CA GLN A 19 2.41 30.15 -5.88
C GLN A 19 1.19 30.37 -4.99
N VAL A 20 1.41 30.95 -3.85
CA VAL A 20 0.35 31.38 -2.93
C VAL A 20 -0.42 32.54 -3.60
N ASP A 21 -1.73 32.38 -3.73
CA ASP A 21 -2.64 33.41 -4.28
C ASP A 21 -3.32 34.18 -3.14
N ASP A 22 -3.89 33.46 -2.17
CA ASP A 22 -4.64 34.05 -1.08
C ASP A 22 -4.45 33.28 0.24
N ILE A 23 -4.63 33.95 1.37
CA ILE A 23 -4.48 33.39 2.71
C ILE A 23 -5.61 33.90 3.59
N GLU A 24 -6.34 32.98 4.26
CA GLU A 24 -7.43 33.29 5.15
C GLU A 24 -7.33 32.46 6.46
N ASP A 25 -7.52 33.10 7.62
CA ASP A 25 -7.68 32.39 8.88
C ASP A 25 -9.17 32.04 9.09
N ILE A 26 -9.54 30.79 8.78
CA ILE A 26 -10.93 30.30 8.88
C ILE A 26 -11.38 30.23 10.34
N THR A 27 -10.49 29.74 11.21
CA THR A 27 -10.66 29.73 12.67
C THR A 27 -9.28 29.96 13.32
N PRO A 28 -9.19 30.19 14.62
CA PRO A 28 -7.89 30.28 15.29
C PRO A 28 -7.00 29.04 15.08
N GLY A 29 -7.61 27.86 14.84
CA GLY A 29 -6.93 26.59 14.62
C GLY A 29 -6.80 26.17 13.15
N MET A 30 -7.28 26.97 12.18
CA MET A 30 -7.27 26.57 10.77
C MET A 30 -6.97 27.74 9.84
N ARG A 31 -5.88 27.63 9.09
CA ARG A 31 -5.50 28.61 8.06
C ARG A 31 -5.68 27.98 6.67
N ARG A 32 -6.40 28.68 5.83
CA ARG A 32 -6.64 28.34 4.43
C ARG A 32 -5.64 29.06 3.53
N ILE A 33 -5.00 28.31 2.63
CA ILE A 33 -4.10 28.86 1.63
C ILE A 33 -4.60 28.43 0.25
N THR A 34 -4.82 29.40 -0.61
CA THR A 34 -5.12 29.17 -2.03
C THR A 34 -3.85 29.23 -2.85
N LEU A 35 -3.62 28.22 -3.65
CA LEU A 35 -2.48 28.09 -4.56
C LEU A 35 -2.96 28.25 -5.99
N THR A 36 -2.15 28.89 -6.85
CA THR A 36 -2.39 29.07 -8.28
C THR A 36 -1.11 28.85 -9.07
N GLY A 37 -1.24 28.60 -10.38
CA GLY A 37 -0.10 28.45 -11.28
C GLY A 37 -0.49 27.79 -12.60
N GLU A 38 0.27 28.12 -13.65
CA GLU A 38 0.05 27.56 -14.98
C GLU A 38 0.21 26.03 -15.02
N GLN A 39 1.01 25.47 -14.10
CA GLN A 39 1.24 24.04 -14.02
C GLN A 39 0.06 23.24 -13.42
N LEU A 40 -1.01 23.88 -13.00
CA LEU A 40 -2.29 23.21 -12.70
C LEU A 40 -2.97 22.70 -13.97
N ARG A 41 -2.63 23.26 -15.14
CA ARG A 41 -3.06 22.79 -16.47
C ARG A 41 -2.05 21.80 -17.04
N ALA A 42 -2.39 21.19 -18.18
CA ALA A 42 -1.41 20.40 -18.95
C ALA A 42 -0.22 21.29 -19.33
N HIS A 43 0.98 20.80 -19.08
CA HIS A 43 2.22 21.56 -19.30
C HIS A 43 3.38 20.60 -19.57
N SER A 44 4.49 21.15 -20.07
CA SER A 44 5.76 20.42 -20.16
C SER A 44 6.74 20.99 -19.16
N ALA A 45 7.22 20.16 -18.24
CA ALA A 45 8.24 20.52 -17.26
C ALA A 45 9.20 19.37 -17.04
N PHE A 46 10.45 19.68 -16.70
CA PHE A 46 11.49 18.68 -16.42
C PHE A 46 11.71 17.66 -17.57
N GLY A 47 11.44 18.08 -18.82
CA GLY A 47 11.62 17.24 -20.02
C GLY A 47 10.50 16.24 -20.31
N VAL A 48 9.40 16.28 -19.55
CA VAL A 48 8.23 15.41 -19.74
C VAL A 48 6.94 16.22 -19.85
N ASP A 49 5.95 15.66 -20.57
CA ASP A 49 4.60 16.22 -20.64
C ASP A 49 3.80 15.75 -19.41
N ALA A 50 3.27 16.73 -18.70
CA ALA A 50 2.47 16.53 -17.49
C ALA A 50 0.98 16.79 -17.79
N PRO A 51 0.08 15.87 -17.39
CA PRO A 51 -1.36 16.07 -17.54
C PRO A 51 -1.85 17.22 -16.63
N PRO A 52 -3.06 17.75 -16.82
CA PRO A 52 -3.65 18.68 -15.88
C PRO A 52 -3.81 18.02 -14.51
N LEU A 53 -3.81 18.84 -13.45
CA LEU A 53 -4.15 18.35 -12.12
C LEU A 53 -5.62 17.90 -12.10
N VAL A 54 -5.87 16.74 -11.48
CA VAL A 54 -7.22 16.21 -11.25
C VAL A 54 -7.37 15.97 -9.75
N SER A 55 -8.48 16.40 -9.18
CA SER A 55 -8.82 16.17 -7.78
C SER A 55 -10.34 16.14 -7.62
N ASP A 56 -10.93 14.97 -7.75
CA ASP A 56 -12.38 14.73 -7.73
C ASP A 56 -12.84 14.02 -6.43
N GLY A 57 -11.93 13.37 -5.72
CA GLY A 57 -12.21 12.72 -4.44
C GLY A 57 -12.18 13.69 -3.26
N PHE A 58 -12.97 13.42 -2.23
CA PHE A 58 -13.06 14.31 -1.06
C PHE A 58 -11.80 14.25 -0.16
N ASP A 59 -11.07 13.15 -0.18
CA ASP A 59 -9.88 12.88 0.60
C ASP A 59 -8.60 12.82 -0.25
N ASP A 60 -8.65 13.38 -1.46
CA ASP A 60 -7.47 13.49 -2.31
C ASP A 60 -6.35 14.22 -1.59
N ASP A 61 -5.14 13.69 -1.70
CA ASP A 61 -3.97 14.23 -1.03
C ASP A 61 -2.88 14.66 -2.02
N ILE A 62 -2.17 15.71 -1.63
CA ILE A 62 -0.95 16.19 -2.29
C ILE A 62 0.18 16.24 -1.28
N ARG A 63 1.41 16.04 -1.75
CA ARG A 63 2.61 16.38 -0.98
C ARG A 63 2.98 17.81 -1.26
N ILE A 64 3.02 18.64 -0.23
CA ILE A 64 3.53 20.01 -0.31
C ILE A 64 4.99 19.97 0.10
N ILE A 65 5.88 20.47 -0.75
CA ILE A 65 7.33 20.48 -0.55
C ILE A 65 7.72 21.90 -0.11
N PHE A 66 8.11 22.02 1.14
CA PHE A 66 8.42 23.30 1.77
C PHE A 66 9.87 23.71 1.48
N PRO A 67 10.16 25.02 1.44
CA PRO A 67 11.53 25.51 1.46
C PRO A 67 12.27 24.99 2.70
N ASP A 68 13.56 24.71 2.54
CA ASP A 68 14.44 24.40 3.68
C ASP A 68 14.46 25.60 4.66
N PRO A 69 14.05 25.40 5.92
CA PRO A 69 13.95 26.48 6.88
C PRO A 69 15.30 27.10 7.26
N ALA A 70 16.42 26.39 7.04
CA ALA A 70 17.77 26.85 7.37
C ALA A 70 18.39 27.65 6.22
N THR A 71 18.18 27.24 4.97
CA THR A 71 18.83 27.85 3.80
C THR A 71 17.87 28.71 2.97
N GLY A 72 16.56 28.44 3.03
CA GLY A 72 15.56 29.05 2.16
C GLY A 72 15.55 28.47 0.74
N GLU A 73 16.37 27.46 0.46
CA GLU A 73 16.37 26.74 -0.82
C GLU A 73 15.08 25.95 -1.00
N ARG A 74 14.69 25.71 -2.24
CA ARG A 74 13.47 24.96 -2.61
C ARG A 74 13.86 23.70 -3.39
N PRO A 75 14.38 22.67 -2.71
CA PRO A 75 14.64 21.41 -3.38
C PRO A 75 13.32 20.75 -3.80
N HIS A 76 13.36 20.01 -4.88
CA HIS A 76 12.21 19.25 -5.38
C HIS A 76 12.68 17.89 -5.92
N PRO A 77 11.80 16.87 -5.95
CA PRO A 77 12.15 15.57 -6.51
C PRO A 77 12.56 15.68 -7.99
N ILE A 78 13.38 14.75 -8.43
CA ILE A 78 13.82 14.68 -9.84
C ILE A 78 12.75 13.92 -10.63
N THR A 79 12.22 14.52 -11.68
CA THR A 79 11.41 13.83 -12.68
C THR A 79 12.35 13.19 -13.71
N ARG A 80 12.23 11.86 -13.91
CA ARG A 80 13.02 11.12 -14.88
C ARG A 80 12.40 11.20 -16.28
N GLU A 81 13.15 10.78 -17.30
CA GLU A 81 12.68 10.78 -18.71
C GLU A 81 11.44 9.88 -18.94
N ASP A 82 11.25 8.85 -18.11
CA ASP A 82 10.09 7.97 -18.13
C ASP A 82 8.89 8.50 -17.31
N ALA A 83 8.95 9.76 -16.86
CA ALA A 83 7.97 10.43 -16.01
C ALA A 83 7.86 9.87 -14.58
N THR A 84 8.73 8.98 -14.15
CA THR A 84 8.81 8.58 -12.73
C THR A 84 9.51 9.66 -11.90
N VAL A 85 9.26 9.67 -10.59
CA VAL A 85 9.76 10.68 -9.66
C VAL A 85 10.72 10.04 -8.67
N LEU A 86 11.96 10.55 -8.63
CA LEU A 86 12.97 10.16 -7.65
C LEU A 86 12.95 11.15 -6.47
N TRP A 87 12.72 10.64 -5.27
CA TRP A 87 12.74 11.39 -4.02
C TRP A 87 14.11 11.32 -3.37
N GLN A 88 14.91 12.38 -3.50
CA GLN A 88 16.20 12.46 -2.84
C GLN A 88 16.04 12.64 -1.33
N GLU A 89 17.05 12.25 -0.54
CA GLU A 89 17.02 12.35 0.93
C GLU A 89 16.78 13.80 1.39
N GLU A 90 17.37 14.78 0.73
CA GLU A 90 17.24 16.21 1.06
C GLU A 90 15.79 16.71 0.93
N VAL A 91 14.96 16.02 0.14
CA VAL A 91 13.56 16.39 -0.06
C VAL A 91 12.63 15.63 0.89
N LYS A 92 13.01 14.42 1.31
CA LYS A 92 12.15 13.55 2.13
C LYS A 92 11.71 14.21 3.45
N ASP A 93 12.56 15.00 4.07
CA ASP A 93 12.24 15.70 5.32
C ASP A 93 11.44 17.00 5.11
N LEU A 94 11.42 17.53 3.89
CA LEU A 94 10.85 18.83 3.56
C LEU A 94 9.42 18.76 3.01
N PHE A 95 8.81 17.61 2.85
CA PHE A 95 7.42 17.54 2.44
C PHE A 95 6.48 17.11 3.57
N ARG A 96 5.21 17.53 3.45
CA ARG A 96 4.09 17.00 4.26
C ARG A 96 2.91 16.76 3.34
N THR A 97 2.11 15.75 3.70
CA THR A 97 0.90 15.40 2.96
C THR A 97 -0.28 16.22 3.48
N TYR A 98 -1.03 16.80 2.57
CA TYR A 98 -2.20 17.63 2.85
C TYR A 98 -3.38 17.22 1.98
N THR A 99 -4.57 17.25 2.56
CA THR A 99 -5.81 17.08 1.80
C THR A 99 -6.04 18.29 0.89
N VAL A 100 -6.44 18.02 -0.34
CA VAL A 100 -6.98 19.06 -1.23
C VAL A 100 -8.36 19.47 -0.72
N ARG A 101 -8.47 20.64 -0.12
CA ARG A 101 -9.74 21.15 0.40
C ARG A 101 -10.76 21.45 -0.71
N SER A 102 -10.29 22.02 -1.80
CA SER A 102 -11.06 22.18 -3.03
C SER A 102 -10.13 22.45 -4.22
N PHE A 103 -10.60 22.10 -5.41
CA PHE A 103 -9.90 22.40 -6.64
C PHE A 103 -10.89 22.89 -7.71
N ASP A 104 -10.64 24.07 -8.25
CA ASP A 104 -11.37 24.64 -9.38
C ASP A 104 -10.44 24.69 -10.61
N ALA A 105 -10.59 23.71 -11.49
CA ALA A 105 -9.79 23.62 -12.71
C ALA A 105 -10.04 24.81 -13.67
N SER A 106 -11.26 25.40 -13.66
CA SER A 106 -11.62 26.50 -14.54
C SER A 106 -10.94 27.81 -14.14
N GLN A 107 -10.84 28.06 -12.84
CA GLN A 107 -10.16 29.21 -12.27
C GLN A 107 -8.66 28.96 -12.04
N GLY A 108 -8.22 27.69 -12.04
CA GLY A 108 -6.85 27.31 -11.70
C GLY A 108 -6.51 27.61 -10.24
N ARG A 109 -7.41 27.24 -9.33
CA ARG A 109 -7.27 27.48 -7.87
C ARG A 109 -7.30 26.17 -7.11
N LEU A 110 -6.26 25.91 -6.35
CA LEU A 110 -6.10 24.76 -5.46
C LEU A 110 -6.09 25.26 -4.02
N VAL A 111 -7.01 24.78 -3.19
CA VAL A 111 -7.16 25.21 -1.80
C VAL A 111 -6.70 24.13 -0.84
N VAL A 112 -5.93 24.51 0.15
CA VAL A 112 -5.43 23.65 1.23
C VAL A 112 -5.66 24.30 2.58
N ASP A 113 -6.15 23.53 3.55
CA ASP A 113 -6.34 23.99 4.92
C ASP A 113 -5.22 23.43 5.82
N PHE A 114 -4.57 24.32 6.55
CA PHE A 114 -3.50 24.04 7.50
C PHE A 114 -4.03 24.06 8.92
N ALA A 115 -4.08 22.89 9.56
CA ALA A 115 -4.39 22.82 11.00
C ALA A 115 -3.21 23.39 11.81
N ARG A 116 -3.52 24.27 12.74
CA ARG A 116 -2.54 24.99 13.59
C ARG A 116 -2.48 24.36 14.97
N HIS A 117 -1.31 23.83 15.32
CA HIS A 117 -1.07 23.16 16.61
C HIS A 117 0.22 23.62 17.32
N GLY A 118 0.83 24.71 16.85
CA GLY A 118 1.91 25.44 17.52
C GLY A 118 3.32 25.02 17.16
N GLN A 119 3.55 23.98 16.34
CA GLN A 119 4.90 23.51 15.99
C GLN A 119 4.93 22.73 14.67
N GLY A 120 6.05 22.84 13.95
CA GLY A 120 6.37 22.00 12.82
C GLY A 120 6.58 22.75 11.50
N LEU A 121 7.32 22.12 10.58
CA LEU A 121 7.77 22.69 9.30
C LEU A 121 6.62 23.36 8.52
N ALA A 122 5.51 22.67 8.36
CA ALA A 122 4.37 23.14 7.58
C ALA A 122 3.61 24.29 8.27
N GLU A 123 3.43 24.20 9.59
CA GLU A 123 2.80 25.28 10.35
C GLU A 123 3.67 26.55 10.34
N ASP A 124 4.98 26.42 10.62
CA ASP A 124 5.92 27.53 10.60
C ASP A 124 5.97 28.21 9.24
N TRP A 125 5.87 27.43 8.15
CA TRP A 125 5.77 27.99 6.82
C TRP A 125 4.41 28.68 6.61
N SER A 126 3.31 28.05 6.96
CA SER A 126 1.97 28.60 6.74
C SER A 126 1.76 29.93 7.46
N VAL A 127 2.37 30.11 8.64
CA VAL A 127 2.33 31.39 9.40
C VAL A 127 3.08 32.50 8.69
N ARG A 128 4.18 32.18 8.00
CA ARG A 128 5.06 33.16 7.33
C ARG A 128 4.69 33.39 5.86
N ALA A 129 3.94 32.48 5.26
CA ALA A 129 3.54 32.53 3.85
C ALA A 129 2.87 33.85 3.48
N ARG A 130 3.13 34.32 2.26
CA ARG A 130 2.58 35.54 1.68
C ARG A 130 2.10 35.27 0.27
N PRO A 131 1.12 36.01 -0.24
CA PRO A 131 0.77 35.99 -1.65
C PRO A 131 2.00 36.22 -2.54
N GLY A 132 2.17 35.37 -3.54
CA GLY A 132 3.32 35.35 -4.44
C GLY A 132 4.44 34.39 -4.03
N ASP A 133 4.44 33.83 -2.82
CA ASP A 133 5.47 32.87 -2.40
C ASP A 133 5.37 31.58 -3.25
N PRO A 134 6.47 31.13 -3.87
CA PRO A 134 6.47 29.94 -4.70
C PRO A 134 6.58 28.66 -3.84
N LEU A 135 5.95 27.57 -4.33
CA LEU A 135 5.87 26.29 -3.64
C LEU A 135 5.84 25.14 -4.65
N TYR A 136 6.46 24.01 -4.32
CA TYR A 136 6.28 22.79 -5.11
C TYR A 136 5.24 21.88 -4.45
N ILE A 137 4.44 21.23 -5.32
CA ILE A 137 3.56 20.14 -4.92
C ILE A 137 3.81 18.90 -5.76
N ALA A 138 3.46 17.74 -5.21
CA ALA A 138 3.45 16.47 -5.93
C ALA A 138 2.10 15.77 -5.76
N GLY A 139 1.53 15.28 -6.84
CA GLY A 139 0.21 14.60 -6.84
C GLY A 139 -0.95 15.50 -7.28
N PRO A 140 -2.21 15.11 -7.01
CA PRO A 140 -2.65 13.86 -6.37
C PRO A 140 -2.20 12.62 -7.14
N LYS A 141 -1.95 11.53 -6.40
CA LYS A 141 -1.59 10.23 -6.99
C LYS A 141 -2.79 9.37 -7.35
N SER A 142 -3.92 9.66 -6.74
CA SER A 142 -5.20 8.97 -6.96
C SER A 142 -6.36 9.80 -6.46
N CYS A 143 -7.54 9.57 -7.05
CA CYS A 143 -8.81 10.10 -6.58
C CYS A 143 -9.76 8.93 -6.30
N ALA A 144 -10.40 8.90 -5.14
CA ALA A 144 -11.34 7.86 -4.76
C ALA A 144 -12.77 8.41 -4.76
N ALA A 145 -13.67 7.72 -5.49
CA ALA A 145 -15.08 8.07 -5.55
C ALA A 145 -15.78 7.89 -4.19
N LEU A 146 -16.96 8.47 -4.03
CA LEU A 146 -17.83 8.18 -2.89
C LEU A 146 -18.21 6.70 -2.85
N PRO A 147 -18.38 6.09 -1.65
CA PRO A 147 -18.87 4.72 -1.55
C PRO A 147 -20.34 4.66 -2.02
N THR A 148 -20.65 3.75 -2.94
CA THR A 148 -21.99 3.65 -3.55
C THR A 148 -22.78 2.41 -3.13
N HIS A 149 -22.13 1.47 -2.41
CA HIS A 149 -22.69 0.17 -2.05
C HIS A 149 -23.15 0.09 -0.59
N THR A 150 -22.92 1.12 0.20
CA THR A 150 -23.38 1.25 1.58
C THR A 150 -24.50 2.29 1.69
N PRO A 151 -25.45 2.11 2.63
CA PRO A 151 -26.61 2.97 2.73
C PRO A 151 -26.31 4.37 3.26
N TRP A 152 -25.17 4.54 3.95
CA TRP A 152 -24.76 5.82 4.52
C TRP A 152 -23.27 5.84 4.87
N LEU A 153 -22.74 7.02 5.17
CA LEU A 153 -21.34 7.30 5.46
C LEU A 153 -21.17 7.75 6.91
N LEU A 154 -20.28 7.08 7.65
CA LEU A 154 -19.82 7.53 8.96
C LEU A 154 -18.42 8.12 8.83
N MET A 155 -18.26 9.39 9.14
CA MET A 155 -16.98 10.09 9.11
C MET A 155 -16.55 10.44 10.54
N VAL A 156 -15.30 10.11 10.89
CA VAL A 156 -14.75 10.40 12.23
C VAL A 156 -13.36 11.01 12.07
N GLY A 157 -13.10 12.13 12.73
CA GLY A 157 -11.77 12.71 12.67
C GLY A 157 -11.52 13.88 13.59
N ASP A 158 -10.26 14.29 13.64
CA ASP A 158 -9.82 15.52 14.31
C ASP A 158 -9.69 16.70 13.33
N GLU A 159 -9.11 17.80 13.79
CA GLU A 159 -8.92 19.02 12.99
C GLU A 159 -8.12 18.79 11.71
N THR A 160 -7.21 17.80 11.68
CA THR A 160 -6.42 17.50 10.46
C THR A 160 -7.25 16.76 9.41
N ALA A 161 -8.27 16.03 9.83
CA ALA A 161 -9.22 15.35 8.96
C ALA A 161 -10.38 16.26 8.49
N LEU A 162 -10.59 17.38 9.19
CA LEU A 162 -11.70 18.31 8.91
C LEU A 162 -11.74 18.80 7.46
N PRO A 163 -10.62 19.10 6.77
CA PRO A 163 -10.66 19.49 5.36
C PRO A 163 -11.28 18.43 4.44
N ALA A 164 -10.99 17.14 4.66
CA ALA A 164 -11.58 16.03 3.91
C ALA A 164 -13.07 15.84 4.27
N ILE A 165 -13.41 15.87 5.55
CA ILE A 165 -14.78 15.75 6.04
C ILE A 165 -15.65 16.89 5.49
N ALA A 166 -15.17 18.12 5.57
CA ALA A 166 -15.89 19.29 5.07
C ALA A 166 -16.11 19.21 3.56
N ARG A 167 -15.07 18.90 2.78
CA ARG A 167 -15.17 18.71 1.33
C ARG A 167 -16.16 17.60 0.97
N CYS A 168 -16.13 16.46 1.70
CA CYS A 168 -17.09 15.40 1.51
C CYS A 168 -18.52 15.89 1.73
N ILE A 169 -18.81 16.44 2.91
CA ILE A 169 -20.15 16.89 3.30
C ILE A 169 -20.70 17.91 2.30
N GLU A 170 -19.89 18.89 1.88
CA GLU A 170 -20.28 19.93 0.93
C GLU A 170 -20.54 19.39 -0.48
N SER A 171 -19.95 18.24 -0.84
CA SER A 171 -20.09 17.60 -2.17
C SER A 171 -21.12 16.47 -2.22
N LEU A 172 -21.68 16.04 -1.07
CA LEU A 172 -22.66 14.97 -1.05
C LEU A 172 -23.94 15.37 -1.78
N PRO A 173 -24.48 14.51 -2.65
CA PRO A 173 -25.73 14.80 -3.34
C PRO A 173 -26.91 14.87 -2.38
N ALA A 174 -27.92 15.66 -2.74
CA ALA A 174 -29.16 15.76 -1.98
C ALA A 174 -29.77 14.35 -1.72
N GLY A 175 -30.15 14.11 -0.46
CA GLY A 175 -30.70 12.82 -0.03
C GLY A 175 -29.65 11.76 0.38
N TYR A 176 -28.38 11.98 0.15
CA TYR A 176 -27.32 11.13 0.71
C TYR A 176 -27.27 11.27 2.22
N ARG A 177 -27.14 10.15 2.95
CA ARG A 177 -27.11 10.16 4.41
C ARG A 177 -25.67 10.06 4.91
N ALA A 178 -25.29 10.93 5.84
CA ALA A 178 -23.98 10.87 6.49
C ALA A 178 -24.09 11.29 7.96
N VAL A 179 -23.19 10.76 8.79
CA VAL A 179 -22.93 11.19 10.16
C VAL A 179 -21.47 11.57 10.27
N ALA A 180 -21.18 12.75 10.79
CA ALA A 180 -19.81 13.23 10.98
C ALA A 180 -19.56 13.51 12.47
N ILE A 181 -18.52 12.89 13.04
CA ILE A 181 -18.04 13.12 14.40
C ILE A 181 -16.69 13.80 14.29
N ILE A 182 -16.64 15.10 14.62
CA ILE A 182 -15.47 15.93 14.36
C ILE A 182 -14.96 16.48 15.69
N GLU A 183 -13.71 16.18 16.01
CA GLU A 183 -13.08 16.68 17.21
C GLU A 183 -12.25 17.92 16.91
N VAL A 184 -12.43 18.94 17.75
CA VAL A 184 -11.67 20.20 17.70
C VAL A 184 -11.13 20.55 19.08
N ALA A 185 -10.04 21.34 19.14
CA ALA A 185 -9.40 21.69 20.41
C ALA A 185 -10.34 22.51 21.31
N THR A 186 -10.94 23.55 20.77
CA THR A 186 -11.82 24.48 21.50
C THR A 186 -13.07 24.80 20.70
N ARG A 187 -14.07 25.38 21.35
CA ARG A 187 -15.32 25.81 20.70
C ARG A 187 -15.09 26.82 19.57
N ALA A 188 -14.04 27.62 19.64
CA ALA A 188 -13.70 28.61 18.62
C ALA A 188 -13.20 27.98 17.30
N HIS A 189 -12.85 26.68 17.30
CA HIS A 189 -12.40 25.94 16.12
C HIS A 189 -13.56 25.29 15.35
N VAL A 190 -14.77 25.32 15.87
CA VAL A 190 -15.96 24.81 15.18
C VAL A 190 -16.21 25.63 13.92
N GLN A 191 -16.42 24.96 12.79
CA GLN A 191 -16.72 25.58 11.50
C GLN A 191 -18.18 25.42 11.13
N ARG A 192 -18.71 26.38 10.39
CA ARG A 192 -19.99 26.24 9.72
C ARG A 192 -19.78 25.59 8.36
N LEU A 193 -20.40 24.44 8.13
CA LEU A 193 -20.38 23.73 6.85
C LEU A 193 -21.73 23.89 6.16
N GLU A 194 -21.73 24.05 4.84
CA GLU A 194 -22.94 24.19 4.02
C GLU A 194 -23.12 22.92 3.20
N PHE A 195 -24.30 22.32 3.19
CA PHE A 195 -24.57 21.07 2.51
C PHE A 195 -26.05 20.92 2.15
N GLU A 196 -26.33 20.10 1.12
CA GLU A 196 -27.68 19.77 0.66
C GLU A 196 -28.12 18.36 1.10
N ALA A 197 -27.16 17.52 1.52
CA ALA A 197 -27.37 16.15 1.94
C ALA A 197 -27.99 16.05 3.34
N GLN A 198 -28.39 14.83 3.73
CA GLN A 198 -28.88 14.54 5.09
C GLN A 198 -27.69 14.24 6.00
N VAL A 199 -27.07 15.29 6.55
CA VAL A 199 -25.87 15.16 7.37
C VAL A 199 -26.18 15.50 8.82
N ASP A 200 -25.77 14.63 9.75
CA ASP A 200 -25.78 14.89 11.18
C ASP A 200 -24.34 15.12 11.67
N ILE A 201 -24.04 16.32 12.17
CA ILE A 201 -22.69 16.72 12.58
C ILE A 201 -22.59 16.82 14.10
N HIS A 202 -21.70 16.03 14.69
CA HIS A 202 -21.41 15.99 16.12
C HIS A 202 -20.01 16.56 16.39
N TRP A 203 -19.96 17.82 16.80
CA TRP A 203 -18.71 18.45 17.22
C TRP A 203 -18.32 17.97 18.62
N GLN A 204 -17.12 17.46 18.75
CA GLN A 204 -16.48 17.05 20.01
C GLN A 204 -15.40 18.08 20.37
N VAL A 205 -15.60 18.80 21.45
CA VAL A 205 -14.71 19.89 21.87
C VAL A 205 -13.83 19.38 23.01
N ARG A 206 -12.52 19.25 22.77
CA ARG A 206 -11.60 18.60 23.73
C ARG A 206 -11.48 19.30 25.06
N ASP A 207 -11.42 20.63 25.09
CA ASP A 207 -11.36 21.40 26.34
C ASP A 207 -12.67 21.34 27.17
N GLU A 208 -13.75 20.86 26.54
CA GLU A 208 -15.03 20.60 27.18
C GLU A 208 -15.25 19.12 27.52
N GLY A 209 -14.20 18.25 27.30
CA GLY A 209 -14.25 16.82 27.56
C GLY A 209 -14.83 15.99 26.41
N GLY A 210 -14.93 16.56 25.21
CA GLY A 210 -15.38 15.85 24.00
C GLY A 210 -14.42 14.74 23.61
N ASP A 211 -14.98 13.59 23.17
CA ASP A 211 -14.24 12.43 22.66
C ASP A 211 -15.02 11.77 21.52
N PHE A 212 -14.39 11.60 20.37
CA PHE A 212 -15.06 11.07 19.20
C PHE A 212 -15.38 9.56 19.30
N VAL A 213 -14.60 8.77 20.06
CA VAL A 213 -14.86 7.34 20.27
C VAL A 213 -16.07 7.15 21.19
N ALA A 214 -16.10 7.91 22.28
CA ALA A 214 -17.23 7.91 23.20
C ALA A 214 -18.52 8.30 22.48
N LYS A 215 -18.47 9.35 21.65
CA LYS A 215 -19.63 9.81 20.87
C LYS A 215 -20.08 8.80 19.81
N ALA A 216 -19.14 8.15 19.11
CA ALA A 216 -19.50 7.09 18.17
C ALA A 216 -20.19 5.91 18.87
N THR A 217 -19.71 5.51 20.05
CA THR A 217 -20.32 4.45 20.86
C THR A 217 -21.72 4.82 21.35
N GLU A 218 -21.90 6.06 21.82
CA GLU A 218 -23.19 6.60 22.25
C GLU A 218 -24.21 6.54 21.10
N LEU A 219 -23.87 7.09 19.94
CA LEU A 219 -24.76 7.11 18.77
C LEU A 219 -25.18 5.73 18.30
N TYR A 220 -24.25 4.76 18.29
CA TYR A 220 -24.59 3.38 17.95
C TYR A 220 -25.50 2.72 19.02
N GLY A 221 -25.37 3.10 20.28
CA GLY A 221 -26.29 2.68 21.34
C GLY A 221 -27.69 3.26 21.18
N GLU A 222 -27.80 4.48 20.68
CA GLU A 222 -29.07 5.15 20.38
C GLU A 222 -29.74 4.64 19.10
N HIS A 223 -28.94 4.08 18.15
CA HIS A 223 -29.37 3.63 16.83
C HIS A 223 -29.01 2.16 16.56
N PRO A 224 -29.61 1.20 17.32
CA PRO A 224 -29.29 -0.22 17.15
C PRO A 224 -29.61 -0.77 15.74
N GLU A 225 -30.47 -0.10 15.00
CA GLU A 225 -30.79 -0.43 13.61
C GLU A 225 -29.59 -0.28 12.66
N TRP A 226 -28.57 0.49 13.02
CA TRP A 226 -27.37 0.66 12.20
C TRP A 226 -26.48 -0.59 12.13
N ALA A 227 -26.63 -1.49 13.10
CA ALA A 227 -25.91 -2.75 13.18
C ALA A 227 -26.83 -3.99 13.06
N ALA A 228 -28.12 -3.78 12.76
CA ALA A 228 -29.12 -4.86 12.76
C ALA A 228 -28.83 -5.95 11.70
N GLU A 229 -28.27 -5.54 10.57
CA GLU A 229 -27.88 -6.43 9.47
C GLU A 229 -26.73 -5.81 8.65
N PRO A 230 -25.90 -6.61 7.95
CA PRO A 230 -24.78 -6.09 7.17
C PRO A 230 -25.17 -5.02 6.13
N ALA A 231 -26.37 -5.13 5.54
CA ALA A 231 -26.88 -4.17 4.56
C ALA A 231 -27.24 -2.79 5.17
N ALA A 232 -27.42 -2.69 6.49
CA ALA A 232 -27.71 -1.45 7.19
C ALA A 232 -26.42 -0.72 7.64
N MET A 233 -25.27 -1.40 7.61
CA MET A 233 -23.99 -0.86 8.10
C MET A 233 -23.45 0.24 7.18
N PRO A 234 -22.75 1.25 7.76
CA PRO A 234 -22.15 2.34 7.01
C PRO A 234 -20.89 1.94 6.26
N TYR A 235 -20.46 2.83 5.39
CA TYR A 235 -19.04 2.97 5.10
C TYR A 235 -18.42 3.85 6.18
N VAL A 236 -17.37 3.38 6.84
CA VAL A 236 -16.64 4.12 7.86
C VAL A 236 -15.36 4.71 7.28
N TRP A 237 -15.29 6.02 7.26
CA TRP A 237 -14.07 6.75 6.95
C TRP A 237 -13.59 7.48 8.19
N ALA A 238 -12.33 7.27 8.58
CA ALA A 238 -11.77 7.97 9.73
C ALA A 238 -10.32 8.41 9.49
N ALA A 239 -9.98 9.64 9.92
CA ALA A 239 -8.62 10.13 9.84
C ALA A 239 -8.28 11.04 11.04
N GLY A 240 -6.98 11.20 11.33
CA GLY A 240 -6.50 12.04 12.43
C GLY A 240 -5.27 11.46 13.11
N GLU A 241 -5.11 11.71 14.42
CA GLU A 241 -3.99 11.21 15.22
C GLU A 241 -3.98 9.66 15.29
N ALA A 242 -2.87 9.06 14.85
CA ALA A 242 -2.77 7.61 14.65
C ALA A 242 -3.01 6.77 15.92
N GLY A 243 -2.58 7.25 17.09
CA GLY A 243 -2.78 6.58 18.38
C GLY A 243 -4.25 6.56 18.80
N ARG A 244 -4.96 7.66 18.59
CA ARG A 244 -6.38 7.79 18.93
C ARG A 244 -7.28 6.96 18.01
N LEU A 245 -6.91 6.83 16.73
CA LEU A 245 -7.65 6.00 15.77
C LEU A 245 -7.60 4.50 16.10
N LYS A 246 -6.69 4.03 16.97
CA LYS A 246 -6.69 2.63 17.44
C LYS A 246 -8.00 2.25 18.13
N ALA A 247 -8.57 3.17 18.91
CA ALA A 247 -9.85 2.94 19.59
C ALA A 247 -11.00 2.82 18.57
N ILE A 248 -11.01 3.65 17.50
CA ILE A 248 -11.97 3.54 16.41
C ILE A 248 -11.81 2.20 15.67
N ARG A 249 -10.58 1.75 15.37
CA ARG A 249 -10.35 0.44 14.72
C ARG A 249 -10.88 -0.72 15.55
N ARG A 250 -10.64 -0.72 16.87
CA ARG A 250 -11.18 -1.74 17.78
C ARG A 250 -12.71 -1.71 17.83
N TRP A 251 -13.27 -0.54 17.93
CA TRP A 251 -14.72 -0.34 17.97
C TRP A 251 -15.42 -0.81 16.68
N VAL A 252 -14.92 -0.42 15.50
CA VAL A 252 -15.44 -0.85 14.19
C VAL A 252 -15.37 -2.38 14.03
N ARG A 253 -14.27 -3.00 14.47
CA ARG A 253 -14.10 -4.46 14.44
C ARG A 253 -15.09 -5.16 15.38
N ALA A 254 -15.30 -4.64 16.58
CA ALA A 254 -16.26 -5.19 17.55
C ALA A 254 -17.70 -5.14 17.04
N LEU A 255 -18.04 -4.17 16.18
CA LEU A 255 -19.35 -4.07 15.52
C LEU A 255 -19.51 -5.02 14.34
N GLY A 256 -18.44 -5.69 13.89
CA GLY A 256 -18.48 -6.58 12.74
C GLY A 256 -18.67 -5.87 11.41
N ILE A 257 -18.32 -4.59 11.30
CA ILE A 257 -18.40 -3.86 10.03
C ILE A 257 -17.43 -4.51 9.02
N PRO A 258 -17.88 -4.88 7.82
CA PRO A 258 -17.04 -5.48 6.80
C PRO A 258 -15.81 -4.62 6.49
N ARG A 259 -14.63 -5.25 6.37
CA ARG A 259 -13.37 -4.52 6.18
C ARG A 259 -13.35 -3.67 4.90
N GLU A 260 -14.00 -4.14 3.84
CA GLU A 260 -14.18 -3.39 2.59
C GLU A 260 -14.95 -2.08 2.77
N ASN A 261 -15.71 -1.95 3.85
CA ASN A 261 -16.47 -0.75 4.22
C ASN A 261 -15.73 0.15 5.21
N VAL A 262 -14.43 -0.09 5.44
CA VAL A 262 -13.66 0.63 6.44
C VAL A 262 -12.40 1.22 5.84
N GLU A 263 -12.22 2.52 5.98
CA GLU A 263 -10.99 3.24 5.64
C GLU A 263 -10.58 4.12 6.81
N ILE A 264 -9.45 3.77 7.47
CA ILE A 264 -8.96 4.48 8.66
C ILE A 264 -7.48 4.82 8.45
N THR A 265 -7.17 6.11 8.34
CA THR A 265 -5.83 6.61 7.99
C THR A 265 -5.27 7.54 9.07
N GLY A 266 -4.09 7.22 9.61
CA GLY A 266 -3.37 8.12 10.50
C GLY A 266 -2.74 9.27 9.71
N TYR A 267 -3.17 10.49 9.95
CA TYR A 267 -2.62 11.68 9.30
C TYR A 267 -1.40 12.23 10.03
N TRP A 268 -1.36 12.09 11.33
CA TRP A 268 -0.24 12.55 12.16
C TRP A 268 -0.10 11.69 13.41
N ARG A 269 1.00 11.88 14.13
CA ARG A 269 1.26 11.20 15.40
C ARG A 269 1.74 12.21 16.43
N ALA A 270 1.12 12.23 17.60
CA ALA A 270 1.61 12.98 18.73
C ALA A 270 2.96 12.42 19.18
N MET A 271 3.99 13.27 19.26
CA MET A 271 5.24 12.87 19.89
C MET A 271 4.98 12.74 21.39
N ALA A 272 5.40 11.60 21.98
CA ALA A 272 5.43 11.48 23.43
C ALA A 272 6.30 12.61 23.99
N PRO A 273 5.89 13.27 25.10
CA PRO A 273 6.77 14.23 25.73
C PRO A 273 8.10 13.54 26.01
N ALA A 274 9.20 14.12 25.51
CA ALA A 274 10.54 13.62 25.78
C ALA A 274 10.69 13.50 27.29
N GLN A 275 10.77 12.28 27.81
CA GLN A 275 11.22 12.06 29.17
C GLN A 275 12.62 12.62 29.19
N SER A 276 12.82 13.70 29.93
CA SER A 276 14.14 14.28 30.15
C SER A 276 15.04 13.19 30.71
N GLU A 277 15.97 12.72 29.91
CA GLU A 277 17.10 11.93 30.37
C GLU A 277 17.94 12.82 31.30
N ALA A 278 17.57 12.83 32.56
CA ALA A 278 18.43 13.29 33.64
C ALA A 278 19.30 12.08 34.00
N GLY A 279 20.52 12.03 33.47
CA GLY A 279 21.53 11.14 34.00
C GLY A 279 22.44 10.42 33.00
N ALA A 280 23.10 11.14 32.09
CA ALA A 280 24.36 10.66 31.53
C ALA A 280 25.40 11.77 31.69
N THR A 281 26.15 11.72 32.76
CA THR A 281 27.34 12.56 32.98
C THR A 281 28.38 12.21 31.92
N ALA A 282 28.50 13.10 30.94
CA ALA A 282 29.67 13.14 30.06
C ALA A 282 30.88 13.57 30.87
N THR A 283 31.81 12.68 31.13
CA THR A 283 33.17 13.02 31.54
C THR A 283 33.90 13.59 30.33
N GLN A 284 34.08 14.92 30.35
CA GLN A 284 35.07 15.58 29.52
C GLN A 284 36.48 15.12 29.96
N GLY A 285 37.22 14.60 29.00
CA GLY A 285 38.64 14.36 29.09
C GLY A 285 39.34 15.03 27.92
N ASP A 286 39.92 16.21 28.19
CA ASP A 286 40.83 16.87 27.26
C ASP A 286 42.05 16.00 27.02
N SER A 287 42.47 15.81 25.77
CA SER A 287 43.86 15.70 25.37
C SER A 287 44.05 15.86 23.86
N GLU A 288 44.88 16.78 23.51
CA GLU A 288 45.44 17.11 22.21
C GLU A 288 46.14 15.92 21.53
N GLY A 289 46.05 15.86 20.17
CA GLY A 289 46.95 15.01 19.40
C GLY A 289 46.43 14.77 17.97
N ALA A 290 46.97 15.54 17.04
CA ALA A 290 46.72 15.42 15.61
C ALA A 290 47.38 14.16 15.00
N GLU A 291 46.79 12.97 15.23
CA GLU A 291 47.07 11.72 14.49
C GLU A 291 45.89 10.77 14.42
N THR A 292 44.68 11.27 14.69
CA THR A 292 43.47 10.43 14.93
C THR A 292 42.52 10.26 13.73
N GLY A 293 42.76 10.93 12.60
CA GLY A 293 41.81 10.92 11.49
C GLY A 293 41.62 9.51 10.85
N ALA A 294 42.67 8.74 10.68
CA ALA A 294 42.62 7.43 10.03
C ALA A 294 42.03 6.33 10.96
N VAL A 295 42.32 6.39 12.26
CA VAL A 295 41.83 5.40 13.24
C VAL A 295 40.37 5.63 13.58
N THR A 296 39.92 6.89 13.65
CA THR A 296 38.51 7.24 13.88
C THR A 296 37.65 6.86 12.68
N SER A 297 38.12 7.12 11.45
CA SER A 297 37.48 6.72 10.21
C SER A 297 37.31 5.18 10.11
N HIS A 298 38.36 4.44 10.47
CA HIS A 298 38.31 2.96 10.44
C HIS A 298 37.37 2.39 11.53
N ARG A 299 37.35 3.00 12.72
CA ARG A 299 36.45 2.60 13.81
C ARG A 299 34.98 2.88 13.45
N ASN A 300 34.70 4.01 12.81
CA ASN A 300 33.34 4.30 12.32
C ASN A 300 32.92 3.32 11.23
N ALA A 301 33.77 3.00 10.26
CA ALA A 301 33.50 2.02 9.23
C ALA A 301 33.22 0.61 9.79
N VAL A 302 33.91 0.20 10.85
CA VAL A 302 33.65 -1.09 11.52
C VAL A 302 32.30 -1.10 12.23
N ILE A 303 31.90 0.00 12.84
CA ILE A 303 30.58 0.13 13.49
C ILE A 303 29.48 0.10 12.43
N GLU A 304 29.62 0.89 11.36
CA GLU A 304 28.68 0.91 10.24
C GLU A 304 28.54 -0.47 9.58
N LEU A 305 29.65 -1.21 9.37
CA LEU A 305 29.62 -2.58 8.86
C LEU A 305 28.94 -3.55 9.84
N HIS A 306 29.14 -3.35 11.15
CA HIS A 306 28.46 -4.16 12.16
C HIS A 306 26.95 -3.93 12.10
N GLU A 307 26.49 -2.69 12.05
CA GLU A 307 25.08 -2.33 11.92
C GLU A 307 24.47 -2.90 10.63
N LEU A 308 25.16 -2.77 9.49
CA LEU A 308 24.74 -3.34 8.21
C LEU A 308 24.63 -4.88 8.20
N THR A 309 25.42 -5.57 9.01
CA THR A 309 25.47 -7.03 9.04
C THR A 309 24.69 -7.64 10.19
N GLU A 310 24.13 -6.83 11.11
CA GLU A 310 23.39 -7.31 12.27
C GLU A 310 21.98 -7.78 11.84
N MET A 311 21.78 -9.10 11.84
CA MET A 311 20.50 -9.74 11.49
C MET A 311 19.69 -10.20 12.70
N GLY A 312 20.28 -10.22 13.90
CA GLY A 312 19.67 -10.81 15.09
C GLY A 312 18.35 -10.17 15.47
N SER A 313 18.35 -8.86 15.61
CA SER A 313 17.16 -8.08 15.97
C SER A 313 16.06 -8.20 14.91
N ALA A 314 16.42 -8.13 13.64
CA ALA A 314 15.49 -8.25 12.54
C ALA A 314 14.77 -9.62 12.52
N ILE A 315 15.51 -10.70 12.77
CA ILE A 315 14.94 -12.07 12.83
C ILE A 315 14.04 -12.22 14.06
N LEU A 316 14.53 -11.82 15.24
CA LEU A 316 13.78 -12.01 16.49
C LEU A 316 12.48 -11.20 16.51
N VAL A 317 12.49 -9.95 16.01
CA VAL A 317 11.28 -9.13 15.91
C VAL A 317 10.28 -9.76 14.94
N ARG A 318 10.72 -10.26 13.76
CA ARG A 318 9.84 -10.98 12.82
C ARG A 318 9.21 -12.20 13.46
N GLN A 319 9.97 -13.00 14.23
CA GLN A 319 9.44 -14.17 14.93
C GLN A 319 8.42 -13.76 16.00
N ALA A 320 8.68 -12.70 16.76
CA ALA A 320 7.73 -12.19 17.76
C ALA A 320 6.41 -11.71 17.12
N VAL A 321 6.49 -11.06 15.97
CA VAL A 321 5.30 -10.67 15.19
C VAL A 321 4.58 -11.91 14.66
N GLY A 322 5.31 -12.90 14.13
CA GLY A 322 4.75 -14.16 13.64
C GLY A 322 4.04 -14.98 14.73
N LEU A 323 4.52 -14.93 15.97
CA LEU A 323 3.86 -15.51 17.14
C LEU A 323 2.65 -14.70 17.65
N GLY A 324 2.36 -13.54 17.05
CA GLY A 324 1.25 -12.68 17.45
C GLY A 324 1.45 -11.91 18.76
N ILE A 325 2.67 -11.89 19.30
CA ILE A 325 2.96 -11.37 20.67
C ILE A 325 2.43 -9.95 20.85
N PHE A 326 2.69 -9.04 19.91
CA PHE A 326 2.26 -7.64 20.02
C PHE A 326 0.74 -7.50 19.99
N GLY A 327 0.06 -8.23 19.12
CA GLY A 327 -1.40 -8.24 19.06
C GLY A 327 -2.03 -8.80 20.32
N LEU A 328 -1.50 -9.90 20.85
CA LEU A 328 -1.97 -10.49 22.09
C LEU A 328 -1.83 -9.56 23.31
N ILE A 329 -0.72 -8.80 23.39
CA ILE A 329 -0.54 -7.79 24.44
C ILE A 329 -1.55 -6.65 24.27
N ASP A 330 -1.80 -6.17 23.05
CA ASP A 330 -2.80 -5.13 22.77
C ASP A 330 -4.24 -5.58 23.07
N GLU A 331 -4.50 -6.88 22.93
CA GLU A 331 -5.78 -7.53 23.26
C GLU A 331 -5.95 -7.86 24.76
N GLY A 332 -4.96 -7.57 25.59
CA GLY A 332 -5.04 -7.68 27.04
C GLY A 332 -4.28 -8.85 27.66
N ALA A 333 -3.49 -9.61 26.90
CA ALA A 333 -2.52 -10.55 27.45
C ALA A 333 -1.28 -9.80 28.01
N ASP A 334 -1.53 -8.87 28.94
CA ASP A 334 -0.56 -7.93 29.48
C ASP A 334 0.34 -8.52 30.59
N ARG A 335 0.37 -9.86 30.74
CA ARG A 335 1.20 -10.58 31.71
C ARG A 335 1.92 -11.74 31.06
N VAL A 336 3.11 -12.08 31.57
CA VAL A 336 3.95 -13.16 31.04
C VAL A 336 3.23 -14.50 31.02
N ASP A 337 2.47 -14.83 32.07
CA ASP A 337 1.71 -16.09 32.15
C ASP A 337 0.56 -16.16 31.13
N GLN A 338 -0.14 -15.04 30.91
CA GLN A 338 -1.19 -14.93 29.88
C GLN A 338 -0.60 -15.02 28.46
N LEU A 339 0.52 -14.33 28.22
CA LEU A 339 1.21 -14.39 26.96
C LEU A 339 1.73 -15.80 26.65
N ALA A 340 2.30 -16.48 27.65
CA ALA A 340 2.75 -17.86 27.53
C ALA A 340 1.59 -18.80 27.16
N ALA A 341 0.45 -18.67 27.87
CA ALA A 341 -0.75 -19.47 27.60
C ALA A 341 -1.31 -19.21 26.18
N ALA A 342 -1.38 -17.95 25.73
CA ALA A 342 -1.92 -17.57 24.44
C ALA A 342 -1.02 -18.00 23.26
N THR A 343 0.31 -17.98 23.46
CA THR A 343 1.28 -18.38 22.42
C THR A 343 1.64 -19.86 22.44
N GLY A 344 1.27 -20.60 23.50
CA GLY A 344 1.70 -21.98 23.73
C GLY A 344 3.17 -22.12 24.14
N LEU A 345 3.85 -21.04 24.47
CA LEU A 345 5.24 -21.04 24.92
C LEU A 345 5.36 -21.47 26.38
N GLN A 346 6.51 -22.05 26.72
CA GLN A 346 6.88 -22.21 28.15
C GLN A 346 7.07 -20.81 28.77
N GLN A 347 6.61 -20.64 30.00
CA GLN A 347 6.60 -19.34 30.69
C GLN A 347 8.01 -18.69 30.75
N GLU A 348 9.05 -19.50 31.02
CA GLU A 348 10.43 -19.05 31.04
C GLU A 348 10.86 -18.46 29.66
N LEU A 349 10.45 -19.10 28.57
CA LEU A 349 10.75 -18.64 27.22
C LEU A 349 9.96 -17.35 26.87
N ALA A 350 8.70 -17.27 27.27
CA ALA A 350 7.90 -16.08 27.13
C ALA A 350 8.54 -14.88 27.87
N LEU A 351 9.02 -15.09 29.07
CA LEU A 351 9.75 -14.05 29.83
C LEU A 351 11.07 -13.65 29.17
N ARG A 352 11.83 -14.59 28.61
CA ARG A 352 13.09 -14.31 27.91
C ARG A 352 12.83 -13.47 26.66
N ILE A 353 11.79 -13.80 25.87
CA ILE A 353 11.38 -13.03 24.72
C ILE A 353 10.93 -11.62 25.15
N ALA A 354 10.11 -11.52 26.20
CA ALA A 354 9.64 -10.23 26.71
C ALA A 354 10.81 -9.32 27.15
N ARG A 355 11.81 -9.88 27.86
CA ARG A 355 13.03 -9.15 28.24
C ARG A 355 13.86 -8.70 27.04
N TYR A 356 13.96 -9.55 26.02
CA TYR A 356 14.61 -9.14 24.77
C TYR A 356 13.87 -8.00 24.09
N LEU A 357 12.54 -8.09 23.98
CA LEU A 357 11.70 -7.04 23.39
C LEU A 357 11.77 -5.73 24.18
N GLU A 358 11.94 -5.80 25.51
CA GLU A 358 12.21 -4.63 26.34
C GLU A 358 13.58 -4.02 26.04
N ALA A 359 14.63 -4.84 25.94
CA ALA A 359 15.99 -4.39 25.64
C ALA A 359 16.09 -3.68 24.28
N VAL A 360 15.26 -4.07 23.30
CA VAL A 360 15.19 -3.39 22.00
C VAL A 360 14.08 -2.31 21.93
N GLY A 361 13.49 -1.94 23.07
CA GLY A 361 12.57 -0.82 23.18
C GLY A 361 11.16 -1.05 22.61
N LEU A 362 10.73 -2.29 22.40
CA LEU A 362 9.42 -2.62 21.83
C LEU A 362 8.34 -2.83 22.89
N VAL A 363 8.71 -3.26 24.09
CA VAL A 363 7.82 -3.42 25.24
C VAL A 363 8.43 -2.79 26.49
N THR A 364 7.64 -2.65 27.54
CA THR A 364 8.08 -2.31 28.90
C THR A 364 7.69 -3.42 29.83
N LEU A 365 8.54 -3.75 30.78
CA LEU A 365 8.25 -4.71 31.83
C LEU A 365 8.13 -4.00 33.18
N SER A 366 7.14 -4.39 33.99
CA SER A 366 6.95 -3.89 35.35
C SER A 366 6.56 -5.03 36.28
N ALA A 367 7.07 -4.99 37.50
CA ALA A 367 6.59 -5.90 38.54
C ALA A 367 5.18 -5.48 38.98
N ASP A 368 4.30 -6.46 39.23
CA ASP A 368 2.98 -6.18 39.79
C ASP A 368 3.14 -5.60 41.20
N ALA A 369 2.69 -4.38 41.43
CA ALA A 369 2.87 -3.67 42.70
C ALA A 369 2.16 -4.31 43.92
N ALA A 370 1.49 -5.43 43.69
CA ALA A 370 0.72 -6.16 44.71
C ALA A 370 1.53 -7.26 45.45
N LEU A 371 2.81 -7.49 45.11
CA LEU A 371 3.61 -8.55 45.72
C LEU A 371 4.69 -7.96 46.62
N ASP A 372 4.63 -8.39 47.89
CA ASP A 372 5.53 -8.00 48.96
C ASP A 372 6.99 -8.38 48.64
N SER A 373 7.92 -7.49 48.90
CA SER A 373 9.34 -7.48 48.42
C SER A 373 10.25 -8.54 49.12
N SER A 374 9.73 -9.66 49.58
CA SER A 374 10.48 -10.62 50.41
C SER A 374 10.61 -12.06 49.90
N ALA A 375 10.20 -12.38 48.66
CA ALA A 375 10.30 -13.74 48.12
C ALA A 375 11.14 -13.84 46.85
N GLU A 376 12.35 -14.38 46.96
CA GLU A 376 13.25 -14.78 45.86
C GLU A 376 12.79 -16.06 45.12
N ASP A 377 11.49 -16.32 45.00
CA ASP A 377 11.01 -17.60 44.47
C ASP A 377 10.42 -17.49 43.06
N VAL A 378 10.54 -18.58 42.30
CA VAL A 378 10.09 -18.81 40.90
C VAL A 378 8.60 -18.47 40.67
N ALA A 379 7.81 -18.33 41.74
CA ALA A 379 6.41 -17.87 41.70
C ALA A 379 6.27 -16.39 41.23
N ASP A 380 7.31 -15.58 41.42
CA ASP A 380 7.30 -14.12 41.13
C ASP A 380 7.36 -13.80 39.64
N GLN A 381 7.83 -14.72 38.79
CA GLN A 381 7.89 -14.54 37.33
C GLN A 381 6.50 -14.50 36.66
N ARG A 382 5.45 -14.98 37.35
CA ARG A 382 4.07 -14.95 36.83
C ARG A 382 3.43 -13.58 36.87
N ALA A 383 3.93 -12.68 37.69
CA ALA A 383 3.37 -11.36 37.97
C ALA A 383 4.00 -10.24 37.16
N VAL A 384 4.90 -10.54 36.20
CA VAL A 384 5.51 -9.53 35.36
C VAL A 384 4.50 -9.04 34.35
N ARG A 385 4.19 -7.72 34.38
CA ARG A 385 3.34 -7.05 33.38
C ARG A 385 4.16 -6.59 32.20
N ILE A 386 3.52 -6.66 31.03
CA ILE A 386 4.10 -6.28 29.75
C ILE A 386 3.25 -5.15 29.16
N GLY A 387 3.85 -4.02 28.87
CA GLY A 387 3.23 -2.91 28.16
C GLY A 387 3.87 -2.69 26.78
N LEU A 388 3.10 -2.28 25.80
CA LEU A 388 3.64 -1.90 24.50
C LEU A 388 4.23 -0.48 24.55
N THR A 389 5.42 -0.28 23.98
CA THR A 389 5.92 1.05 23.64
C THR A 389 5.22 1.59 22.40
N ALA A 390 5.52 2.82 21.98
CA ALA A 390 5.01 3.37 20.71
C ALA A 390 5.41 2.48 19.51
N LEU A 391 6.66 1.99 19.47
CA LEU A 391 7.15 1.07 18.43
C LEU A 391 6.45 -0.29 18.49
N GLY A 392 6.32 -0.88 19.69
CA GLY A 392 5.60 -2.14 19.88
C GLY A 392 4.12 -2.04 19.50
N SER A 393 3.50 -0.90 19.76
CA SER A 393 2.13 -0.63 19.35
C SER A 393 1.95 -0.55 17.83
N GLU A 394 2.97 -0.12 17.09
CA GLU A 394 2.94 -0.15 15.63
C GLU A 394 2.95 -1.59 15.10
N LEU A 395 3.71 -2.46 15.74
CA LEU A 395 3.74 -3.89 15.41
C LEU A 395 2.46 -4.63 15.84
N ALA A 396 1.75 -4.14 16.85
CA ALA A 396 0.43 -4.65 17.23
C ALA A 396 -0.66 -4.28 16.24
N ASN A 397 -0.51 -3.15 15.52
CA ASN A 397 -1.50 -2.66 14.58
C ASN A 397 -1.56 -3.58 13.34
N PRO A 398 -2.66 -4.32 13.10
CA PRO A 398 -2.76 -5.21 11.94
C PRO A 398 -2.79 -4.46 10.61
N ASP A 399 -3.09 -3.17 10.63
CA ASP A 399 -3.17 -2.31 9.45
C ASP A 399 -1.89 -1.48 9.22
N SER A 400 -0.87 -1.70 10.06
CA SER A 400 0.42 -1.03 9.89
C SER A 400 1.12 -1.53 8.62
N PRO A 401 1.57 -0.64 7.74
CA PRO A 401 2.36 -1.03 6.57
C PRO A 401 3.67 -1.74 6.96
N VAL A 402 4.20 -1.50 8.16
CA VAL A 402 5.39 -2.19 8.67
C VAL A 402 5.19 -3.70 8.71
N ARG A 403 3.98 -4.17 9.04
CA ARG A 403 3.68 -5.60 9.06
C ARG A 403 3.78 -6.22 7.67
N ASP A 404 3.35 -5.53 6.64
CA ASP A 404 3.44 -6.01 5.25
C ASP A 404 4.90 -6.25 4.82
N TRP A 405 5.87 -5.58 5.46
CA TRP A 405 7.30 -5.74 5.15
C TRP A 405 7.97 -6.88 5.93
N ILE A 406 7.45 -7.22 7.11
CA ILE A 406 8.11 -8.14 8.04
C ILE A 406 7.38 -9.46 8.27
N THR A 407 6.19 -9.65 7.69
CA THR A 407 5.40 -10.88 7.79
C THR A 407 5.06 -11.45 6.42
N GLY A 408 4.43 -12.61 6.39
CA GLY A 408 3.90 -13.22 5.19
C GLY A 408 4.93 -13.40 4.06
N PRO A 409 4.55 -13.10 2.81
CA PRO A 409 5.43 -13.25 1.66
C PRO A 409 6.71 -12.42 1.74
N ALA A 410 6.67 -11.21 2.31
CA ALA A 410 7.85 -10.36 2.44
C ALA A 410 8.88 -10.96 3.41
N ALA A 411 8.44 -11.53 4.53
CA ALA A 411 9.33 -12.24 5.44
C ALA A 411 9.94 -13.49 4.78
N ALA A 412 9.15 -14.25 4.04
CA ALA A 412 9.62 -15.43 3.31
C ALA A 412 10.66 -15.06 2.24
N LYS A 413 10.43 -13.97 1.49
CA LYS A 413 11.38 -13.42 0.51
C LYS A 413 12.70 -13.01 1.18
N THR A 414 12.63 -12.24 2.26
CA THR A 414 13.83 -11.82 3.01
C THR A 414 14.62 -13.03 3.53
N ALA A 415 13.94 -14.04 4.08
CA ALA A 415 14.60 -15.27 4.58
C ALA A 415 15.29 -16.04 3.44
N ALA A 416 14.73 -16.03 2.23
CA ALA A 416 15.31 -16.70 1.07
C ALA A 416 16.64 -16.07 0.64
N LEU A 417 16.86 -14.76 0.84
CA LEU A 417 18.12 -14.07 0.53
C LEU A 417 19.34 -14.68 1.26
N GLY A 418 19.14 -15.35 2.39
CA GLY A 418 20.22 -16.11 3.04
C GLY A 418 20.85 -17.20 2.15
N GLN A 419 20.23 -17.55 1.03
CA GLN A 419 20.71 -18.55 0.07
C GLN A 419 21.19 -17.92 -1.25
N LEU A 420 21.30 -16.59 -1.30
CA LEU A 420 21.71 -15.85 -2.49
C LEU A 420 23.09 -16.32 -3.01
N GLY A 421 24.04 -16.55 -2.12
CA GLY A 421 25.37 -17.03 -2.51
C GLY A 421 25.33 -18.33 -3.32
N GLN A 422 24.46 -19.27 -2.97
CA GLN A 422 24.25 -20.52 -3.71
C GLN A 422 23.59 -20.24 -5.07
N ALA A 423 22.57 -19.38 -5.12
CA ALA A 423 21.88 -19.02 -6.35
C ALA A 423 22.81 -18.31 -7.34
N LEU A 424 23.70 -17.44 -6.86
CA LEU A 424 24.70 -16.75 -7.70
C LEU A 424 25.75 -17.70 -8.26
N GLN A 425 26.15 -18.73 -7.51
CA GLN A 425 27.16 -19.72 -7.97
C GLN A 425 26.56 -20.71 -8.96
N ASN A 426 25.29 -21.04 -8.86
CA ASN A 426 24.60 -22.02 -9.68
C ASN A 426 23.28 -21.48 -10.25
N PRO A 427 23.30 -20.46 -11.10
CA PRO A 427 22.08 -19.83 -11.60
C PRO A 427 21.24 -20.76 -12.50
N ALA A 428 21.85 -21.83 -13.03
CA ALA A 428 21.18 -22.82 -13.87
C ALA A 428 20.52 -23.97 -13.07
N ASP A 429 20.87 -24.13 -11.79
CA ASP A 429 20.36 -25.22 -10.92
C ASP A 429 19.02 -24.85 -10.25
N THR A 430 18.42 -23.74 -10.67
CA THR A 430 17.15 -23.22 -10.18
C THR A 430 15.93 -23.86 -10.87
N GLY A 431 16.07 -25.11 -11.30
CA GLY A 431 15.03 -25.87 -12.03
C GLY A 431 13.74 -26.11 -11.24
N GLU A 432 13.78 -26.09 -9.93
CA GLU A 432 12.61 -26.01 -9.06
C GLU A 432 12.57 -24.62 -8.45
N HIS A 433 11.53 -23.86 -8.74
CA HIS A 433 11.32 -22.57 -8.11
C HIS A 433 11.22 -22.74 -6.61
N ARG A 434 12.11 -22.10 -5.87
CA ARG A 434 12.13 -22.18 -4.41
C ARG A 434 10.82 -21.68 -3.80
N TRP A 435 10.17 -20.74 -4.43
CA TRP A 435 8.86 -20.27 -4.04
C TRP A 435 7.82 -21.40 -4.05
N ASP A 436 7.83 -22.26 -5.06
CA ASP A 436 6.91 -23.40 -5.14
C ASP A 436 7.12 -24.37 -3.97
N TYR A 437 8.37 -24.60 -3.55
CA TYR A 437 8.66 -25.38 -2.35
C TYR A 437 8.17 -24.69 -1.05
N ILE A 438 8.37 -23.38 -0.91
CA ILE A 438 7.88 -22.62 0.24
C ILE A 438 6.35 -22.71 0.33
N VAL A 439 5.67 -22.52 -0.77
CA VAL A 439 4.21 -22.59 -0.87
C VAL A 439 3.67 -24.00 -0.60
N GLN A 440 4.38 -25.06 -1.02
CA GLN A 440 4.01 -26.44 -0.65
C GLN A 440 4.03 -26.70 0.85
N THR A 441 4.95 -26.06 1.57
CA THR A 441 5.06 -26.20 3.03
C THR A 441 4.21 -25.20 3.80
N GLN A 442 3.88 -24.06 3.21
CA GLN A 442 3.12 -22.95 3.78
C GLN A 442 2.10 -22.40 2.75
N PRO A 443 1.01 -23.14 2.46
CA PRO A 443 0.07 -22.78 1.39
C PRO A 443 -0.59 -21.41 1.56
N GLN A 444 -0.74 -20.93 2.78
CA GLN A 444 -1.29 -19.60 3.08
C GLN A 444 -0.46 -18.47 2.44
N LEU A 445 0.86 -18.66 2.27
CA LEU A 445 1.71 -17.64 1.64
C LEU A 445 1.39 -17.42 0.16
N ALA A 446 0.85 -18.42 -0.54
CA ALA A 446 0.40 -18.25 -1.92
C ALA A 446 -0.82 -17.32 -2.00
N VAL A 447 -1.76 -17.49 -1.07
CA VAL A 447 -2.95 -16.64 -0.98
C VAL A 447 -2.55 -15.21 -0.63
N GLU A 448 -1.70 -15.03 0.38
CA GLU A 448 -1.20 -13.71 0.80
C GLU A 448 -0.39 -13.02 -0.32
N GLU A 449 0.42 -13.77 -1.08
CA GLU A 449 1.15 -13.22 -2.24
C GLU A 449 0.19 -12.77 -3.34
N HIS A 450 -0.85 -13.55 -3.60
CA HIS A 450 -1.88 -13.19 -4.57
C HIS A 450 -2.62 -11.91 -4.15
N GLU A 451 -3.02 -11.82 -2.88
CA GLU A 451 -3.66 -10.63 -2.32
C GLU A 451 -2.73 -9.40 -2.38
N GLN A 452 -1.45 -9.58 -2.07
CA GLN A 452 -0.45 -8.53 -2.17
C GLN A 452 -0.24 -8.08 -3.62
N ALA A 453 -0.16 -9.03 -4.57
CA ALA A 453 -0.06 -8.72 -6.00
C ALA A 453 -1.32 -7.98 -6.49
N ALA A 454 -2.52 -8.41 -6.08
CA ALA A 454 -3.77 -7.76 -6.40
C ALA A 454 -3.87 -6.35 -5.80
N SER A 455 -3.38 -6.16 -4.57
CA SER A 455 -3.30 -4.85 -3.93
C SER A 455 -2.32 -3.92 -4.67
N SER A 456 -1.14 -4.43 -5.06
CA SER A 456 -0.16 -3.65 -5.83
C SER A 456 -0.68 -3.28 -7.22
N ALA A 457 -1.40 -4.19 -7.88
CA ALA A 457 -1.97 -3.97 -9.21
C ALA A 457 -3.02 -2.84 -9.23
N GLN A 458 -3.65 -2.52 -8.11
CA GLN A 458 -4.58 -1.38 -8.02
C GLN A 458 -3.92 -0.05 -8.37
N TRP A 459 -2.61 0.06 -8.22
CA TRP A 459 -1.84 1.26 -8.52
C TRP A 459 -1.36 1.36 -9.97
N SER A 460 -1.41 0.27 -10.74
CA SER A 460 -0.93 0.22 -12.12
C SER A 460 -2.01 -0.17 -13.12
N ALA A 461 -2.96 -1.03 -12.74
CA ALA A 461 -3.99 -1.53 -13.65
C ALA A 461 -4.91 -0.44 -14.21
N PRO A 462 -5.37 0.58 -13.44
CA PRO A 462 -6.18 1.65 -14.00
C PRO A 462 -5.45 2.45 -15.08
N ALA A 463 -4.19 2.84 -14.83
CA ALA A 463 -3.37 3.56 -15.80
C ALA A 463 -3.07 2.70 -17.05
N ALA A 464 -2.77 1.42 -16.84
CA ALA A 464 -2.60 0.48 -17.96
C ALA A 464 -3.89 0.34 -18.79
N ALA A 465 -5.05 0.21 -18.15
CA ALA A 465 -6.34 0.08 -18.83
C ALA A 465 -6.71 1.34 -19.64
N GLU A 466 -6.36 2.54 -19.15
CA GLU A 466 -6.55 3.79 -19.88
C GLU A 466 -5.75 3.80 -21.19
N ILE A 467 -4.45 3.48 -21.11
CA ILE A 467 -3.58 3.39 -22.29
C ILE A 467 -4.07 2.31 -23.26
N LEU A 468 -4.42 1.12 -22.72
CA LEU A 468 -4.93 0.00 -23.51
C LEU A 468 -6.22 0.37 -24.21
N SER A 469 -7.16 1.03 -23.53
CA SER A 469 -8.44 1.42 -24.11
C SER A 469 -8.26 2.35 -25.31
N SER A 470 -7.39 3.35 -25.19
CA SER A 470 -7.09 4.29 -26.27
C SER A 470 -6.49 3.59 -27.50
N LYS A 471 -5.58 2.62 -27.28
CA LYS A 471 -4.92 1.88 -28.36
C LYS A 471 -5.80 0.82 -29.00
N LEU A 472 -6.64 0.14 -28.23
CA LEU A 472 -7.53 -0.91 -28.70
C LEU A 472 -8.72 -0.32 -29.47
N LEU A 473 -9.33 0.74 -28.98
CA LEU A 473 -10.46 1.41 -29.64
C LEU A 473 -10.05 2.13 -30.92
N ALA A 474 -8.82 2.60 -31.02
CA ALA A 474 -8.33 3.26 -32.25
C ALA A 474 -8.23 2.34 -33.47
N ARG A 475 -8.30 1.01 -33.29
CA ARG A 475 -8.07 0.02 -34.36
C ARG A 475 -9.30 -0.80 -34.77
N GLN A 476 -10.42 -0.70 -34.07
CA GLN A 476 -11.57 -1.58 -34.31
C GLN A 476 -12.81 -0.85 -34.84
N ASP A 477 -13.35 -1.38 -35.93
CA ASP A 477 -14.77 -1.20 -36.28
C ASP A 477 -15.63 -1.94 -35.24
N ALA A 478 -16.67 -1.29 -34.73
CA ALA A 478 -17.51 -1.58 -33.59
C ALA A 478 -17.99 -3.05 -33.38
N GLY A 479 -17.08 -3.98 -33.08
CA GLY A 479 -17.36 -5.36 -32.66
C GLY A 479 -17.01 -5.59 -31.19
N SER A 480 -17.41 -6.72 -30.61
CA SER A 480 -17.01 -7.11 -29.26
C SER A 480 -15.51 -7.43 -29.21
N LEU A 481 -14.74 -6.62 -28.47
CA LEU A 481 -13.32 -6.83 -28.23
C LEU A 481 -13.11 -8.03 -27.28
N ARG A 482 -12.19 -8.92 -27.60
CA ARG A 482 -11.78 -10.04 -26.72
C ARG A 482 -10.32 -9.87 -26.30
N CYS A 483 -10.09 -9.78 -24.99
CA CYS A 483 -8.75 -9.65 -24.42
C CYS A 483 -8.38 -10.88 -23.60
N ALA A 484 -7.17 -11.41 -23.75
CA ALA A 484 -6.58 -12.37 -22.83
C ALA A 484 -5.63 -11.64 -21.88
N VAL A 485 -5.77 -11.87 -20.59
CA VAL A 485 -4.90 -11.25 -19.57
C VAL A 485 -4.26 -12.34 -18.72
N GLY A 486 -2.93 -12.38 -18.65
CA GLY A 486 -2.18 -13.40 -17.93
C GLY A 486 -1.11 -12.84 -17.02
N GLY A 487 -0.76 -13.58 -15.97
CA GLY A 487 0.27 -13.22 -14.99
C GLY A 487 -0.28 -12.84 -13.60
N PRO A 488 0.59 -12.40 -12.69
CA PRO A 488 0.19 -11.99 -11.35
C PRO A 488 -0.89 -10.90 -11.38
N ALA A 489 -1.95 -11.07 -10.58
CA ALA A 489 -3.07 -10.14 -10.52
C ALA A 489 -3.79 -9.87 -11.86
N ALA A 490 -3.71 -10.79 -12.83
CA ALA A 490 -4.35 -10.65 -14.15
C ALA A 490 -5.83 -10.28 -14.08
N ALA A 491 -6.56 -10.78 -13.08
CA ALA A 491 -7.96 -10.48 -12.86
C ALA A 491 -8.21 -8.98 -12.57
N VAL A 492 -7.30 -8.32 -11.87
CA VAL A 492 -7.41 -6.87 -11.57
C VAL A 492 -7.27 -6.05 -12.85
N TYR A 493 -6.30 -6.40 -13.70
CA TYR A 493 -6.14 -5.75 -15.00
C TYR A 493 -7.33 -6.02 -15.93
N ALA A 494 -7.85 -7.26 -15.94
CA ALA A 494 -9.03 -7.61 -16.74
C ALA A 494 -10.25 -6.78 -16.29
N ASP A 495 -10.47 -6.62 -14.98
CA ASP A 495 -11.58 -5.81 -14.44
C ASP A 495 -11.46 -4.35 -14.88
N GLU A 496 -10.28 -3.76 -14.78
CA GLU A 496 -10.05 -2.38 -15.21
C GLU A 496 -10.23 -2.20 -16.73
N ILE A 497 -9.76 -3.15 -17.54
CA ILE A 497 -10.00 -3.13 -19.00
C ILE A 497 -11.49 -3.17 -19.31
N LEU A 498 -12.25 -4.06 -18.65
CA LEU A 498 -13.69 -4.17 -18.85
C LEU A 498 -14.46 -2.94 -18.34
N ARG A 499 -13.93 -2.27 -17.33
CA ARG A 499 -14.49 -1.00 -16.85
C ARG A 499 -14.33 0.12 -17.88
N LYS A 500 -13.17 0.21 -18.53
CA LYS A 500 -12.86 1.23 -19.55
C LYS A 500 -13.45 0.91 -20.93
N ILE A 501 -13.63 -0.38 -21.26
CA ILE A 501 -14.16 -0.83 -22.55
C ILE A 501 -15.42 -1.69 -22.29
N PRO A 502 -16.61 -1.08 -22.12
CA PRO A 502 -17.84 -1.79 -21.74
C PRO A 502 -18.29 -2.92 -22.69
N GLN A 503 -17.91 -2.88 -23.96
CA GLN A 503 -18.21 -3.90 -24.96
C GLN A 503 -17.17 -5.04 -25.03
N ALA A 504 -16.07 -4.96 -24.26
CA ALA A 504 -15.04 -6.00 -24.26
C ALA A 504 -15.47 -7.24 -23.45
N ASN A 505 -14.83 -8.37 -23.77
CA ASN A 505 -14.84 -9.59 -22.99
C ASN A 505 -13.39 -9.93 -22.59
N ALA A 506 -13.17 -10.43 -21.40
CA ALA A 506 -11.86 -10.81 -20.91
C ALA A 506 -11.77 -12.32 -20.62
N VAL A 507 -10.65 -12.92 -21.03
CA VAL A 507 -10.22 -14.26 -20.64
C VAL A 507 -9.05 -14.10 -19.68
N VAL A 508 -9.20 -14.52 -18.44
CA VAL A 508 -8.13 -14.51 -17.44
C VAL A 508 -7.40 -15.83 -17.51
N LEU A 509 -6.09 -15.76 -17.77
CA LEU A 509 -5.21 -16.92 -17.78
C LEU A 509 -4.81 -17.22 -16.33
N GLY A 510 -5.14 -18.40 -15.82
CA GLY A 510 -4.92 -18.83 -14.44
C GLY A 510 -3.44 -18.86 -14.02
N SER A 511 -3.19 -18.98 -12.73
CA SER A 511 -1.84 -19.08 -12.17
C SER A 511 -1.17 -20.41 -12.54
N PHE A 512 0.15 -20.40 -12.54
CA PHE A 512 0.97 -21.49 -13.05
C PHE A 512 1.37 -22.56 -12.00
N SER A 513 0.94 -22.46 -10.73
CA SER A 513 1.31 -23.42 -9.71
C SER A 513 0.11 -24.20 -9.17
N GLU A 514 0.21 -25.54 -9.17
CA GLU A 514 -0.78 -26.42 -8.52
C GLU A 514 -0.92 -26.12 -7.02
N ALA A 515 0.15 -25.67 -6.38
CA ALA A 515 0.16 -25.31 -4.96
C ALA A 515 -0.69 -24.06 -4.66
N GLU A 516 -0.77 -23.12 -5.60
CA GLU A 516 -1.67 -21.95 -5.48
C GLU A 516 -3.13 -22.36 -5.65
N ASP A 517 -3.43 -23.28 -6.56
CA ASP A 517 -4.78 -23.79 -6.76
C ASP A 517 -5.22 -24.67 -5.58
N ASP A 518 -4.35 -25.55 -5.05
CA ASP A 518 -4.61 -26.37 -3.86
C ASP A 518 -4.76 -25.50 -2.59
N ALA A 519 -3.98 -24.43 -2.45
CA ALA A 519 -4.09 -23.49 -1.34
C ALA A 519 -5.43 -22.74 -1.39
N ARG A 520 -5.86 -22.30 -2.57
CA ARG A 520 -7.18 -21.67 -2.77
C ARG A 520 -8.32 -22.62 -2.48
N ILE A 521 -8.23 -23.88 -2.90
CA ILE A 521 -9.21 -24.92 -2.60
C ILE A 521 -9.28 -25.17 -1.09
N SER A 522 -8.15 -25.21 -0.36
CA SER A 522 -8.12 -25.42 1.07
C SER A 522 -8.60 -24.21 1.89
N VAL A 523 -8.28 -22.98 1.47
CA VAL A 523 -8.78 -21.75 2.10
C VAL A 523 -10.24 -21.51 1.72
N GLY A 524 -10.62 -21.78 0.47
CA GLY A 524 -12.03 -21.81 0.04
C GLY A 524 -12.85 -22.82 0.84
N ALA A 525 -12.29 -23.98 1.21
CA ALA A 525 -12.97 -24.95 2.08
C ALA A 525 -13.13 -24.44 3.52
N THR A 526 -12.21 -23.62 4.03
CA THR A 526 -12.32 -23.05 5.38
C THR A 526 -13.31 -21.86 5.42
N THR A 527 -13.38 -21.07 4.36
CA THR A 527 -14.42 -20.03 4.17
C THR A 527 -15.74 -20.59 3.61
N ALA A 528 -15.72 -21.67 2.83
CA ALA A 528 -16.91 -22.35 2.30
C ALA A 528 -17.65 -23.20 3.36
N ALA A 529 -17.10 -23.38 4.57
CA ALA A 529 -17.92 -23.81 5.72
C ALA A 529 -19.05 -22.82 6.03
N MET A 530 -19.07 -21.65 5.41
CA MET A 530 -20.15 -20.66 5.45
C MET A 530 -20.90 -20.46 4.11
N THR A 531 -20.63 -21.22 3.04
CA THR A 531 -21.32 -21.13 1.74
C THR A 531 -21.67 -22.49 1.19
N GLU A 532 -22.75 -22.58 0.40
CA GLU A 532 -23.40 -23.80 -0.07
C GLU A 532 -22.44 -24.87 -0.65
N PRO A 533 -22.66 -26.16 -0.37
CA PRO A 533 -21.84 -27.24 -0.89
C PRO A 533 -22.08 -27.45 -2.38
N GLY A 534 -21.07 -27.27 -3.22
CA GLY A 534 -21.10 -27.58 -4.63
C GLY A 534 -20.52 -26.56 -5.60
N ALA A 535 -19.96 -25.45 -5.11
CA ALA A 535 -19.34 -24.45 -5.98
C ALA A 535 -17.98 -24.97 -6.55
N SER A 536 -17.79 -24.83 -7.87
CA SER A 536 -16.51 -25.13 -8.52
C SER A 536 -15.42 -24.12 -8.15
N ALA A 537 -14.14 -24.49 -8.28
CA ALA A 537 -13.00 -23.58 -8.07
C ALA A 537 -13.10 -22.32 -8.96
N GLU A 538 -13.68 -22.45 -10.13
CA GLU A 538 -14.01 -21.37 -11.07
C GLU A 538 -15.04 -20.39 -10.48
N GLU A 539 -16.08 -20.90 -9.80
CA GLU A 539 -17.07 -20.05 -9.12
C GLU A 539 -16.50 -19.32 -7.90
N VAL A 540 -15.55 -19.92 -7.17
CA VAL A 540 -14.86 -19.27 -6.03
C VAL A 540 -13.96 -18.15 -6.54
N MET A 541 -13.19 -18.38 -7.59
CA MET A 541 -12.32 -17.38 -8.20
C MET A 541 -13.11 -16.21 -8.82
N LEU A 542 -14.24 -16.50 -9.44
CA LEU A 542 -15.16 -15.48 -9.95
C LEU A 542 -15.93 -14.75 -8.85
N ARG A 543 -16.13 -15.37 -7.67
CA ARG A 543 -16.74 -14.70 -6.51
C ARG A 543 -15.85 -13.63 -5.89
N ASP A 544 -14.54 -13.84 -5.83
CA ASP A 544 -13.58 -12.84 -5.33
C ASP A 544 -13.45 -11.62 -6.27
N ILE A 545 -13.66 -11.83 -7.56
CA ILE A 545 -13.65 -10.76 -8.58
C ILE A 545 -15.02 -10.07 -8.68
N ALA A 546 -16.10 -10.78 -8.40
CA ALA A 546 -17.47 -10.40 -8.74
C ALA A 546 -18.35 -9.72 -7.68
N PRO A 547 -17.96 -9.42 -6.42
CA PRO A 547 -18.87 -8.72 -5.51
C PRO A 547 -19.37 -7.38 -6.06
N ARG A 548 -18.64 -6.80 -7.02
CA ARG A 548 -18.89 -5.43 -7.50
C ARG A 548 -19.64 -5.31 -8.82
N ARG A 549 -19.85 -6.39 -9.61
CA ARG A 549 -20.52 -6.26 -10.93
C ARG A 549 -21.51 -7.38 -11.26
N ARG A 550 -22.67 -6.96 -11.77
CA ARG A 550 -23.80 -7.81 -12.19
C ARG A 550 -23.57 -8.62 -13.48
N ASP A 551 -22.40 -8.51 -14.13
CA ASP A 551 -22.15 -9.05 -15.47
C ASP A 551 -21.08 -10.14 -15.49
N ARG A 552 -21.36 -11.28 -14.78
CA ARG A 552 -20.54 -12.49 -14.83
C ARG A 552 -20.38 -13.08 -16.25
N ALA A 553 -21.32 -12.78 -17.14
CA ALA A 553 -21.33 -13.30 -18.52
C ALA A 553 -20.16 -12.79 -19.39
N ARG A 554 -19.42 -11.78 -18.94
CA ARG A 554 -18.32 -11.17 -19.70
C ARG A 554 -16.94 -11.70 -19.35
N TYR A 555 -16.85 -12.59 -18.32
CA TYR A 555 -15.61 -13.23 -17.91
C TYR A 555 -15.60 -14.70 -18.28
N SER A 556 -14.48 -15.17 -18.77
CA SER A 556 -14.17 -16.60 -18.84
C SER A 556 -12.78 -16.82 -18.24
N ALA A 557 -12.63 -17.86 -17.43
CA ALA A 557 -11.36 -18.28 -16.89
C ALA A 557 -10.87 -19.50 -17.70
N LEU A 558 -9.61 -19.45 -18.14
CA LEU A 558 -8.95 -20.60 -18.75
C LEU A 558 -7.91 -21.10 -17.75
N HIS A 559 -8.14 -22.27 -17.20
CA HIS A 559 -7.16 -22.93 -16.35
C HIS A 559 -6.21 -23.77 -17.19
N ALA A 560 -4.91 -23.79 -16.80
CA ALA A 560 -4.01 -24.82 -17.30
C ALA A 560 -4.59 -26.20 -16.92
N PRO A 561 -4.58 -27.19 -17.83
CA PRO A 561 -5.10 -28.50 -17.51
C PRO A 561 -4.32 -29.13 -16.35
N THR A 562 -5.04 -29.52 -15.29
CA THR A 562 -4.50 -30.30 -14.18
C THR A 562 -4.19 -31.71 -14.66
N VAL A 563 -2.91 -32.07 -14.74
CA VAL A 563 -2.49 -33.44 -15.07
C VAL A 563 -2.02 -34.15 -13.80
N GLY A 564 -2.53 -35.34 -13.57
CA GLY A 564 -2.18 -36.17 -12.43
C GLY A 564 -0.70 -36.55 -12.35
N ARG A 565 -0.25 -36.90 -11.17
CA ARG A 565 1.10 -37.10 -10.59
C ARG A 565 2.22 -37.85 -11.39
N SER A 566 2.16 -37.97 -12.70
CA SER A 566 3.15 -38.75 -13.45
C SER A 566 3.50 -38.16 -14.82
N GLY A 567 3.92 -36.90 -14.91
CA GLY A 567 4.28 -36.38 -16.22
C GLY A 567 4.72 -34.90 -16.25
N GLU A 568 5.89 -34.60 -15.65
CA GLU A 568 6.41 -33.21 -15.61
C GLU A 568 6.70 -32.62 -17.00
N ASP A 569 7.07 -33.44 -17.97
CA ASP A 569 7.41 -32.98 -19.33
C ASP A 569 6.18 -32.69 -20.23
N VAL A 570 5.03 -33.27 -19.95
CA VAL A 570 3.79 -33.05 -20.73
C VAL A 570 3.12 -31.70 -20.42
N ARG A 571 3.29 -31.18 -19.22
CA ARG A 571 2.63 -29.98 -18.72
C ARG A 571 3.09 -28.69 -19.43
N ARG A 572 4.37 -28.52 -19.64
CA ARG A 572 4.95 -27.32 -20.27
C ARG A 572 4.68 -27.22 -21.78
N ALA A 573 4.70 -28.33 -22.49
CA ALA A 573 4.48 -28.36 -23.94
C ALA A 573 3.02 -28.06 -24.32
N ASP A 574 2.05 -28.47 -23.48
CA ASP A 574 0.63 -28.32 -23.77
C ASP A 574 0.12 -26.89 -23.48
N TRP A 575 0.71 -26.21 -22.49
CA TRP A 575 0.39 -24.82 -22.18
C TRP A 575 0.68 -23.86 -23.34
N ALA A 576 1.84 -23.95 -23.95
CA ALA A 576 2.19 -23.11 -25.09
C ALA A 576 1.27 -23.34 -26.30
N GLY A 577 0.80 -24.58 -26.51
CA GLY A 577 -0.20 -24.93 -27.50
C GLY A 577 -1.57 -24.35 -27.19
N THR A 578 -2.00 -24.42 -25.94
CA THR A 578 -3.29 -23.88 -25.46
C THR A 578 -3.32 -22.36 -25.62
N VAL A 579 -2.26 -21.64 -25.20
CA VAL A 579 -2.18 -20.19 -25.35
C VAL A 579 -2.08 -19.79 -26.82
N ALA A 580 -1.37 -20.54 -27.66
CA ALA A 580 -1.32 -20.27 -29.11
C ALA A 580 -2.72 -20.37 -29.76
N THR A 581 -3.50 -21.39 -29.38
CA THR A 581 -4.90 -21.55 -29.84
C THR A 581 -5.80 -20.41 -29.35
N LEU A 582 -5.61 -19.96 -28.10
CA LEU A 582 -6.34 -18.83 -27.56
C LEU A 582 -6.00 -17.53 -28.30
N CYS A 583 -4.72 -17.32 -28.65
CA CYS A 583 -4.28 -16.13 -29.38
C CYS A 583 -4.96 -15.96 -30.75
N GLU A 584 -5.45 -17.04 -31.35
CA GLU A 584 -6.25 -16.98 -32.59
C GLU A 584 -7.70 -16.52 -32.36
N GLN A 585 -8.15 -16.51 -31.11
CA GLN A 585 -9.53 -16.19 -30.72
C GLN A 585 -9.67 -14.83 -30.02
N VAL A 586 -8.58 -14.13 -29.79
CA VAL A 586 -8.56 -12.83 -29.08
C VAL A 586 -7.95 -11.73 -29.92
N ASP A 587 -8.37 -10.50 -29.70
CA ASP A 587 -7.89 -9.31 -30.38
C ASP A 587 -6.63 -8.74 -29.71
N ALA A 588 -6.50 -8.98 -28.41
CA ALA A 588 -5.36 -8.50 -27.63
C ALA A 588 -4.95 -9.49 -26.53
N VAL A 589 -3.66 -9.51 -26.24
CA VAL A 589 -3.04 -10.25 -25.13
C VAL A 589 -2.29 -9.26 -24.26
N VAL A 590 -2.56 -9.28 -22.96
CA VAL A 590 -1.88 -8.49 -21.93
C VAL A 590 -1.17 -9.43 -20.97
N LEU A 591 0.13 -9.34 -20.87
CA LEU A 591 0.95 -10.15 -19.97
C LEU A 591 1.47 -9.27 -18.83
N VAL A 592 1.11 -9.62 -17.61
CA VAL A 592 1.51 -8.92 -16.40
C VAL A 592 2.71 -9.64 -15.79
N ASP A 593 3.80 -8.92 -15.58
CA ASP A 593 5.07 -9.39 -15.01
C ASP A 593 5.52 -10.77 -15.54
N PRO A 594 5.61 -10.94 -16.89
CA PRO A 594 5.86 -12.24 -17.47
C PRO A 594 7.26 -12.79 -17.14
N TRP A 595 8.23 -11.92 -16.82
CA TRP A 595 9.59 -12.35 -16.45
C TRP A 595 9.68 -12.96 -15.05
N ARG A 596 8.65 -12.83 -14.23
CA ARG A 596 8.67 -13.35 -12.86
C ARG A 596 8.77 -14.87 -12.79
N ARG A 597 8.02 -15.57 -13.65
CA ARG A 597 7.89 -17.03 -13.58
C ARG A 597 8.09 -17.77 -14.92
N TRP A 598 8.07 -17.06 -16.05
CA TRP A 598 8.26 -17.71 -17.34
C TRP A 598 9.72 -17.73 -17.75
N PRO A 599 10.27 -18.91 -18.08
CA PRO A 599 11.57 -19.00 -18.73
C PRO A 599 11.61 -18.15 -20.01
N ALA A 600 12.74 -17.51 -20.27
CA ALA A 600 12.89 -16.61 -21.41
C ALA A 600 12.49 -17.26 -22.76
N ILE A 601 12.78 -18.53 -22.94
CA ILE A 601 12.43 -19.30 -24.14
C ILE A 601 10.91 -19.44 -24.30
N GLU A 602 10.20 -19.75 -23.23
CA GLU A 602 8.73 -19.92 -23.27
C GLU A 602 8.04 -18.57 -23.52
N LEU A 603 8.51 -17.50 -22.87
CA LEU A 603 8.03 -16.16 -23.14
C LEU A 603 8.26 -15.74 -24.60
N GLN A 604 9.43 -16.04 -25.16
CA GLN A 604 9.72 -15.76 -26.57
C GLN A 604 8.80 -16.54 -27.51
N GLN A 605 8.52 -17.83 -27.23
CA GLN A 605 7.57 -18.63 -27.98
C GLN A 605 6.16 -18.05 -27.94
N LEU A 606 5.71 -17.61 -26.77
CA LEU A 606 4.41 -16.96 -26.58
C LEU A 606 4.32 -15.65 -27.36
N VAL A 607 5.32 -14.77 -27.23
CA VAL A 607 5.40 -13.53 -28.00
C VAL A 607 5.31 -13.80 -29.50
N ALA A 608 6.07 -14.78 -30.00
CA ALA A 608 6.03 -15.17 -31.40
C ALA A 608 4.65 -15.72 -31.83
N ALA A 609 3.97 -16.49 -30.97
CA ALA A 609 2.63 -17.01 -31.25
C ALA A 609 1.59 -15.88 -31.33
N VAL A 610 1.59 -14.96 -30.38
CA VAL A 610 0.69 -13.78 -30.38
C VAL A 610 0.92 -12.93 -31.63
N LEU A 611 2.17 -12.66 -31.99
CA LEU A 611 2.46 -11.88 -33.19
C LEU A 611 2.06 -12.60 -34.49
N ARG A 612 2.08 -13.94 -34.51
CA ARG A 612 1.61 -14.71 -35.68
C ARG A 612 0.10 -14.68 -35.83
N SER A 613 -0.67 -14.74 -34.72
CA SER A 613 -2.14 -14.69 -34.76
C SER A 613 -2.69 -13.34 -35.23
N GLY A 614 -1.89 -12.27 -35.14
CA GLY A 614 -2.31 -10.90 -35.46
C GLY A 614 -2.93 -10.16 -34.29
N ALA A 615 -3.08 -10.78 -33.11
CA ALA A 615 -3.52 -10.13 -31.89
C ALA A 615 -2.48 -9.06 -31.45
N GLN A 616 -2.95 -8.02 -30.80
CA GLN A 616 -2.08 -7.02 -30.20
C GLN A 616 -1.45 -7.58 -28.93
N LEU A 617 -0.19 -7.27 -28.70
CA LEU A 617 0.51 -7.73 -27.50
C LEU A 617 0.96 -6.54 -26.66
N PHE A 618 0.62 -6.61 -25.38
CA PHE A 618 1.05 -5.66 -24.37
C PHE A 618 1.71 -6.40 -23.21
N LEU A 619 2.82 -5.83 -22.72
CA LEU A 619 3.52 -6.34 -21.54
C LEU A 619 3.46 -5.25 -20.47
N VAL A 620 3.00 -5.61 -19.28
CA VAL A 620 3.04 -4.73 -18.10
C VAL A 620 4.01 -5.37 -17.12
N THR A 621 5.13 -4.72 -16.84
CA THR A 621 6.19 -5.31 -16.02
C THR A 621 6.97 -4.25 -15.25
N PRO A 622 7.41 -4.53 -14.02
CA PRO A 622 8.42 -3.71 -13.38
C PRO A 622 9.73 -3.80 -14.17
N VAL A 623 10.47 -2.72 -14.21
CA VAL A 623 11.74 -2.60 -14.97
C VAL A 623 12.82 -2.08 -14.05
N LEU A 624 13.90 -2.84 -13.90
CA LEU A 624 15.08 -2.37 -13.16
C LEU A 624 15.76 -1.26 -13.94
N GLN A 625 15.86 -0.09 -13.34
CA GLN A 625 16.56 1.04 -13.93
C GLN A 625 18.08 0.83 -13.81
N GLU A 626 18.82 0.92 -14.93
CA GLU A 626 20.29 0.73 -14.93
C GLU A 626 21.03 1.90 -14.25
N SER A 627 20.37 3.03 -14.07
CA SER A 627 20.88 4.20 -13.35
C SER A 627 19.80 4.77 -12.43
N GLY A 628 20.16 5.05 -11.17
CA GLY A 628 19.25 5.60 -10.18
C GLY A 628 18.27 4.57 -9.60
N ALA A 629 18.57 3.28 -9.65
CA ALA A 629 17.91 2.27 -8.84
C ALA A 629 18.34 2.45 -7.38
N GLU A 630 17.38 2.28 -6.49
CA GLU A 630 17.63 2.31 -5.05
C GLU A 630 17.96 0.90 -4.53
N ASP A 631 18.41 0.78 -3.29
CA ASP A 631 18.79 -0.48 -2.65
C ASP A 631 17.66 -1.52 -2.70
N HIS A 632 16.44 -1.11 -2.44
CA HIS A 632 15.26 -1.98 -2.47
C HIS A 632 14.93 -2.53 -3.87
N ASP A 633 15.27 -1.82 -4.96
CA ASP A 633 15.11 -2.33 -6.33
C ASP A 633 16.06 -3.52 -6.57
N TYR A 634 17.30 -3.41 -6.08
CA TYR A 634 18.27 -4.50 -6.16
C TYR A 634 17.93 -5.66 -5.23
N GLU A 635 17.37 -5.38 -4.04
CA GLU A 635 16.90 -6.43 -3.13
C GLU A 635 15.75 -7.23 -3.76
N GLU A 636 14.79 -6.57 -4.41
CA GLU A 636 13.72 -7.26 -5.14
C GLU A 636 14.28 -8.07 -6.29
N ASP A 637 15.22 -7.53 -7.09
CA ASP A 637 15.87 -8.24 -8.20
C ASP A 637 16.60 -9.52 -7.73
N LEU A 638 17.40 -9.40 -6.68
CA LEU A 638 18.16 -10.53 -6.11
C LEU A 638 17.23 -11.54 -5.42
N SER A 639 16.17 -11.09 -4.76
CA SER A 639 15.19 -12.01 -4.17
C SER A 639 14.43 -12.80 -5.24
N ARG A 640 14.11 -12.20 -6.38
CA ARG A 640 13.52 -12.91 -7.53
C ARG A 640 14.46 -13.98 -8.09
N LEU A 641 15.75 -13.70 -8.16
CA LEU A 641 16.72 -14.70 -8.59
C LEU A 641 16.69 -15.93 -7.67
N VAL A 642 16.63 -15.72 -6.35
CA VAL A 642 16.61 -16.82 -5.38
C VAL A 642 15.30 -17.60 -5.41
N LEU A 643 14.16 -16.88 -5.52
CA LEU A 643 12.82 -17.46 -5.38
C LEU A 643 12.30 -18.08 -6.66
N TYR A 644 12.52 -17.42 -7.78
CA TYR A 644 11.92 -17.78 -9.08
C TYR A 644 12.94 -18.15 -10.14
N GLY A 645 14.25 -18.04 -9.85
CA GLY A 645 15.30 -18.22 -10.87
C GLY A 645 15.28 -17.14 -11.97
N SER A 646 14.62 -16.03 -11.74
CA SER A 646 14.47 -14.91 -12.68
C SER A 646 14.96 -13.61 -12.04
N GLN A 647 15.15 -12.59 -12.84
CA GLN A 647 15.56 -11.26 -12.41
C GLN A 647 14.55 -10.21 -12.90
N LEU A 648 14.56 -9.02 -12.31
CA LEU A 648 13.88 -7.89 -12.89
C LEU A 648 14.48 -7.57 -14.26
N PRO A 649 13.67 -7.49 -15.34
CA PRO A 649 14.23 -7.15 -16.63
C PRO A 649 14.62 -5.66 -16.66
N THR A 650 15.77 -5.35 -17.25
CA THR A 650 16.04 -3.98 -17.71
C THR A 650 15.39 -3.76 -19.07
N ALA A 651 15.18 -2.51 -19.48
CA ALA A 651 14.67 -2.19 -20.83
C ALA A 651 15.51 -2.84 -21.93
N ARG A 652 16.82 -2.94 -21.75
CA ARG A 652 17.75 -3.61 -22.64
C ARG A 652 17.51 -5.13 -22.72
N VAL A 653 17.23 -5.79 -21.60
CA VAL A 653 16.90 -7.21 -21.55
C VAL A 653 15.59 -7.49 -22.26
N ILE A 654 14.56 -6.65 -22.02
CA ILE A 654 13.28 -6.74 -22.74
C ILE A 654 13.50 -6.62 -24.25
N ALA A 655 14.21 -5.59 -24.69
CA ALA A 655 14.51 -5.37 -26.11
C ALA A 655 15.26 -6.58 -26.73
N LYS A 656 16.22 -7.16 -26.01
CA LYS A 656 16.96 -8.35 -26.46
C LYS A 656 16.05 -9.57 -26.61
N HIS A 657 15.16 -9.83 -25.66
CA HIS A 657 14.22 -10.95 -25.73
C HIS A 657 13.21 -10.79 -26.87
N LEU A 658 12.71 -9.59 -27.08
CA LEU A 658 11.81 -9.30 -28.20
C LEU A 658 12.53 -9.46 -29.54
N ALA A 659 13.72 -8.92 -29.68
CA ALA A 659 14.52 -9.03 -30.92
C ALA A 659 14.82 -10.48 -31.31
N ALA A 660 15.01 -11.39 -30.34
CA ALA A 660 15.26 -12.82 -30.60
C ALA A 660 14.12 -13.50 -31.38
N VAL A 661 12.91 -12.96 -31.33
CA VAL A 661 11.72 -13.47 -32.07
C VAL A 661 11.24 -12.51 -33.17
N GLY A 662 12.08 -11.53 -33.55
CA GLY A 662 11.73 -10.54 -34.58
C GLY A 662 10.66 -9.53 -34.12
N ALA A 663 10.54 -9.31 -32.80
CA ALA A 663 9.63 -8.36 -32.19
C ALA A 663 10.39 -7.10 -31.73
N VAL A 664 9.65 -6.00 -31.57
CA VAL A 664 10.16 -4.74 -31.01
C VAL A 664 9.10 -4.10 -30.11
N ALA A 665 9.54 -3.40 -29.10
CA ALA A 665 8.66 -2.49 -28.35
C ALA A 665 8.40 -1.25 -29.21
N ARG A 666 7.14 -1.00 -29.54
CA ARG A 666 6.69 0.18 -30.32
C ARG A 666 6.49 1.41 -29.47
N SER A 667 6.08 1.19 -28.23
CA SER A 667 5.95 2.26 -27.23
C SER A 667 6.25 1.66 -25.84
N GLN A 668 6.72 2.54 -24.96
CA GLN A 668 6.97 2.27 -23.54
C GLN A 668 6.36 3.44 -22.75
N GLN A 669 5.56 3.14 -21.74
CA GLN A 669 4.90 4.15 -20.92
C GLN A 669 4.84 3.68 -19.47
N ALA A 670 5.12 4.58 -18.54
CA ALA A 670 4.99 4.29 -17.11
C ALA A 670 3.51 4.08 -16.74
N VAL A 671 3.23 3.05 -15.94
CA VAL A 671 1.92 2.76 -15.39
C VAL A 671 2.03 2.55 -13.88
N GLY A 672 1.51 3.49 -13.13
CA GLY A 672 1.72 3.52 -11.67
C GLY A 672 3.16 3.91 -11.30
N TRP A 673 3.70 3.29 -10.25
CA TRP A 673 4.95 3.75 -9.63
C TRP A 673 6.19 2.93 -10.01
N SER A 674 6.01 1.66 -10.37
CA SER A 674 7.13 0.74 -10.61
C SER A 674 6.96 -0.08 -11.87
N ALA A 675 5.86 0.03 -12.61
CA ALA A 675 5.59 -0.77 -13.78
C ALA A 675 5.60 0.07 -15.06
N GLN A 676 5.97 -0.60 -16.15
CA GLN A 676 5.99 -0.04 -17.49
C GLN A 676 5.08 -0.89 -18.39
N LEU A 677 4.33 -0.23 -19.26
CA LEU A 677 3.55 -0.87 -20.31
C LEU A 677 4.28 -0.75 -21.64
N PHE A 678 4.53 -1.91 -22.27
CA PHE A 678 5.13 -2.00 -23.59
C PHE A 678 4.08 -2.45 -24.60
N GLU A 679 3.90 -1.71 -25.68
CA GLU A 679 3.21 -2.21 -26.86
C GLU A 679 4.23 -2.94 -27.75
N VAL A 680 3.99 -4.24 -28.01
CA VAL A 680 4.92 -5.08 -28.76
C VAL A 680 4.39 -5.28 -30.18
N GLY A 681 5.25 -5.15 -31.16
CA GLY A 681 4.94 -5.41 -32.55
C GLY A 681 6.07 -6.09 -33.31
N ARG A 682 5.80 -6.46 -34.57
CA ARG A 682 6.85 -7.00 -35.44
C ARG A 682 7.89 -5.95 -35.73
N GLY A 683 9.17 -6.32 -35.65
CA GLY A 683 10.28 -5.51 -36.15
C GLY A 683 10.14 -5.27 -37.64
N GLY A 684 10.48 -4.08 -38.14
CA GLY A 684 10.61 -3.83 -39.55
C GLY A 684 11.77 -4.72 -40.12
N ARG A 685 11.57 -5.27 -41.33
CA ARG A 685 12.65 -5.90 -42.07
C ARG A 685 13.62 -4.86 -42.60
#